data_2b2107d01465fc82e29e039b142583a4
#
_entry.id   2b2107d01465fc82e29e039b142583a4
#
_cell.length_a   1.000
_cell.length_b   1.000
_cell.length_c   1.000
_cell.angle_alpha   90.00
_cell.angle_beta   90.00
_cell.angle_gamma   90.00
#
_symmetry.space_group_name_H-M   'P 1'
#
loop_
_entity.id
_entity.type
_entity.pdbx_description
1 polymer ?
#
loop_
_entity_poly.entity_id
_entity_poly.type
_entity_poly.pdbx_seq_one_letter_code
_entity_poly.pdbx_strand_id
1 'polypeptide(L)'
;MDLPAGQPISTSAPPLHPTLREVARSPQRRRPTGAAPPLPYRLQTSGVGWLVAALVLVGLTLVIFGRGLRGPAVVVTVVDDAVVGWLAGLVGPGLVGPLRGLVRIGSWWVLGTLYFGLILGLLVLRRWRHLIVWVVASQVGSQIIGLVAIVAQRPRPFGVELQSSWGAWAMPSEPVAFLAATLVSVLYTLVPEGRWRNLGKWVATFLVTLVAVARMALGVEAPTDVLVGVGIGVALPLLAFRRFTPSEVAPVTYRRGRAAHLDVGGARGEAIRRALTDQLGLVATEVKPFGLAGSSGSTPLRITVQGDPPRRLFGKLYAQSHLRSDRWYKLGRELLYGRLEDEKPFNSVRRLVQQEDYALRLTRDHGLPSPAPFGFVELTPEREYLLVTEFFAGTVELGEAEVDEQVIDDGLGIIRKLWDAGLAHRDIKPANLLVRDGHLLLIDVAFVEARPSPWRQAVDLANMMLCLALRASPEQVYRQARHYFSVQEISEGFAAARGLALPSQLRHLLRDQGRDLHAEFVRLLPSPPRPIRMQRWSARRVGLWAAILALVVLATVNSSYVLSTEKLVETPLGVKGAGCGDLQPLWLMAQSVPSASLVPCVQLLPVGWSVAEVAVNNGRSVITLDHDRAGPAAMRVELTAAAACDLTRAREVSSEQRVARRYVLADRAGRAYKFPGGCVTERFSAAVPSVLRMSDTASTEVGFITRAALAQALERRSDGRLQLDP
;
A
#
# COMPACT_ATOMS: atom_id res chain seq x y z
N MET A 1 23.09 65.23 -47.21
CA MET A 1 23.56 64.90 -45.89
C MET A 1 23.53 63.39 -45.74
N ASP A 2 24.65 62.76 -46.09
CA ASP A 2 24.81 61.30 -46.13
C ASP A 2 25.14 60.78 -44.79
N LEU A 3 24.38 59.80 -44.31
CA LEU A 3 24.68 59.04 -43.12
C LEU A 3 25.72 57.96 -43.44
N PRO A 4 26.77 57.78 -42.67
CA PRO A 4 27.78 56.77 -42.94
C PRO A 4 27.24 55.36 -42.70
N ALA A 5 27.49 54.48 -43.65
CA ALA A 5 27.19 53.05 -43.58
C ALA A 5 27.86 52.38 -42.38
N GLY A 6 27.07 51.76 -41.50
CA GLY A 6 27.54 51.04 -40.35
C GLY A 6 28.41 49.82 -40.76
N GLN A 7 29.58 49.74 -40.19
CA GLN A 7 30.44 48.56 -40.27
C GLN A 7 29.72 47.34 -39.66
N PRO A 8 29.80 46.15 -40.28
CA PRO A 8 29.25 44.94 -39.70
C PRO A 8 30.01 44.61 -38.42
N ILE A 9 29.27 44.55 -37.29
CA ILE A 9 29.77 44.03 -36.02
C ILE A 9 30.19 42.57 -36.25
N SER A 10 31.47 42.34 -36.27
CA SER A 10 32.07 41.00 -36.25
C SER A 10 31.75 40.33 -34.90
N THR A 11 30.67 39.63 -34.82
CA THR A 11 30.40 38.69 -33.74
C THR A 11 31.24 37.44 -33.96
N SER A 12 32.55 37.52 -33.72
CA SER A 12 33.38 36.34 -33.53
C SER A 12 33.05 35.74 -32.17
N ALA A 13 32.02 34.92 -32.11
CA ALA A 13 31.90 33.99 -31.02
C ALA A 13 33.20 33.15 -30.95
N PRO A 14 33.77 32.92 -29.73
CA PRO A 14 34.97 32.10 -29.60
C PRO A 14 34.69 30.76 -30.29
N PRO A 15 35.68 30.19 -31.00
CA PRO A 15 35.45 28.99 -31.79
C PRO A 15 35.03 27.87 -30.83
N LEU A 16 33.76 27.45 -30.93
CA LEU A 16 33.29 26.18 -30.41
C LEU A 16 34.31 25.14 -30.90
N HIS A 17 34.90 24.39 -29.97
CA HIS A 17 35.87 23.34 -30.26
C HIS A 17 35.43 22.59 -31.53
N PRO A 18 36.28 22.41 -32.54
CA PRO A 18 35.94 21.80 -33.83
C PRO A 18 35.23 20.45 -33.68
N THR A 19 35.55 19.69 -32.63
CA THR A 19 34.92 18.43 -32.27
C THR A 19 33.47 18.53 -31.80
N LEU A 20 33.00 19.67 -31.26
CA LEU A 20 31.59 19.88 -30.90
C LEU A 20 30.72 20.18 -32.12
N ARG A 21 31.27 20.84 -33.13
CA ARG A 21 30.60 21.05 -34.43
C ARG A 21 30.44 19.76 -35.24
N GLU A 22 31.38 18.84 -35.16
CA GLU A 22 31.32 17.54 -35.84
C GLU A 22 30.32 16.60 -35.18
N VAL A 23 30.31 16.52 -33.85
CA VAL A 23 29.35 15.69 -33.12
C VAL A 23 27.93 16.23 -33.19
N ALA A 24 27.76 17.57 -33.28
CA ALA A 24 26.44 18.17 -33.45
C ALA A 24 25.87 18.01 -34.90
N ARG A 25 26.70 17.54 -35.86
CA ARG A 25 26.33 17.50 -37.27
C ARG A 25 25.39 16.40 -37.72
N SER A 26 25.11 15.38 -36.90
CA SER A 26 24.15 14.37 -37.33
C SER A 26 23.48 13.63 -36.19
N PRO A 27 22.35 14.13 -35.63
CA PRO A 27 21.41 13.16 -35.06
C PRO A 27 20.94 12.32 -36.25
N GLN A 28 21.49 11.09 -36.36
CA GLN A 28 21.04 10.16 -37.38
C GLN A 28 19.50 10.06 -37.29
N ARG A 29 18.80 10.47 -38.34
CA ARG A 29 17.35 10.42 -38.38
C ARG A 29 16.90 8.99 -38.15
N ARG A 30 16.32 8.72 -36.96
CA ARG A 30 15.71 7.44 -36.71
C ARG A 30 14.62 7.14 -37.71
N ARG A 31 14.75 6.07 -38.44
CA ARG A 31 13.69 5.59 -39.33
C ARG A 31 12.56 5.01 -38.47
N PRO A 32 11.29 5.25 -38.77
CA PRO A 32 10.19 4.55 -38.14
C PRO A 32 10.37 3.05 -38.37
N THR A 33 10.51 2.26 -37.32
CA THR A 33 10.74 0.81 -37.45
C THR A 33 9.46 0.05 -37.79
N GLY A 34 8.29 0.69 -37.69
CA GLY A 34 6.99 0.00 -37.80
C GLY A 34 6.72 -1.00 -36.70
N ALA A 35 7.71 -1.29 -35.84
CA ALA A 35 7.50 -2.13 -34.69
C ALA A 35 6.58 -1.42 -33.70
N ALA A 36 5.44 -2.04 -33.37
CA ALA A 36 4.62 -1.57 -32.29
C ALA A 36 5.50 -1.47 -31.02
N PRO A 37 5.36 -0.38 -30.22
CA PRO A 37 6.03 -0.34 -28.95
C PRO A 37 5.65 -1.63 -28.19
N PRO A 38 6.61 -2.31 -27.54
CA PRO A 38 6.30 -3.51 -26.79
C PRO A 38 5.15 -3.18 -25.85
N LEU A 39 4.08 -3.99 -25.91
CA LEU A 39 2.94 -3.87 -25.00
C LEU A 39 3.46 -3.61 -23.58
N PRO A 40 2.80 -2.73 -22.82
CA PRO A 40 3.29 -2.33 -21.52
C PRO A 40 3.58 -3.60 -20.73
N TYR A 41 4.83 -3.78 -20.46
CA TYR A 41 5.48 -4.89 -19.83
C TYR A 41 4.60 -5.75 -18.97
N ARG A 42 4.40 -6.99 -19.48
CA ARG A 42 4.08 -8.15 -18.68
C ARG A 42 3.00 -7.84 -17.64
N LEU A 43 1.76 -7.79 -18.07
CA LEU A 43 0.59 -7.84 -17.19
C LEU A 43 0.82 -8.81 -16.01
N GLN A 44 1.44 -9.96 -16.28
CA GLN A 44 1.80 -10.97 -15.29
C GLN A 44 2.81 -10.50 -14.24
N THR A 45 3.75 -9.63 -14.59
CA THR A 45 4.81 -9.20 -13.66
C THR A 45 4.55 -7.84 -13.02
N SER A 46 3.63 -7.03 -13.56
CA SER A 46 3.33 -5.69 -13.05
C SER A 46 2.45 -5.69 -11.79
N GLY A 47 1.81 -6.80 -11.45
CA GLY A 47 0.75 -6.90 -10.44
C GLY A 47 -0.62 -6.43 -10.94
N VAL A 48 -0.70 -5.77 -12.10
CA VAL A 48 -1.96 -5.29 -12.67
C VAL A 48 -2.87 -6.45 -13.07
N GLY A 49 -2.31 -7.54 -13.65
CA GLY A 49 -3.08 -8.74 -13.97
C GLY A 49 -3.71 -9.37 -12.73
N TRP A 50 -2.97 -9.45 -11.64
CA TRP A 50 -3.51 -9.92 -10.36
C TRP A 50 -4.58 -8.98 -9.80
N LEU A 51 -4.39 -7.67 -9.91
CA LEU A 51 -5.40 -6.70 -9.49
C LEU A 51 -6.69 -6.85 -10.32
N VAL A 52 -6.59 -6.96 -11.64
CA VAL A 52 -7.76 -7.17 -12.51
C VAL A 52 -8.46 -8.48 -12.16
N ALA A 53 -7.72 -9.58 -11.99
CA ALA A 53 -8.29 -10.86 -11.58
C ALA A 53 -9.00 -10.75 -10.21
N ALA A 54 -8.38 -10.10 -9.22
CA ALA A 54 -8.98 -9.89 -7.91
C ALA A 54 -10.24 -9.02 -7.98
N LEU A 55 -10.22 -7.93 -8.76
CA LEU A 55 -11.40 -7.07 -8.95
C LEU A 55 -12.56 -7.82 -9.64
N VAL A 56 -12.26 -8.64 -10.65
CA VAL A 56 -13.27 -9.46 -11.31
C VAL A 56 -13.86 -10.49 -10.33
N LEU A 57 -12.99 -11.20 -9.59
CA LEU A 57 -13.45 -12.19 -8.59
C LEU A 57 -14.29 -11.55 -7.50
N VAL A 58 -13.83 -10.44 -6.92
CA VAL A 58 -14.58 -9.71 -5.88
C VAL A 58 -15.87 -9.15 -6.46
N GLY A 59 -15.84 -8.55 -7.65
CA GLY A 59 -17.03 -8.02 -8.31
C GLY A 59 -18.08 -9.09 -8.58
N LEU A 60 -17.68 -10.25 -9.15
CA LEU A 60 -18.56 -11.39 -9.35
C LEU A 60 -19.14 -11.90 -8.02
N THR A 61 -18.31 -12.02 -6.99
CA THR A 61 -18.74 -12.42 -5.64
C THR A 61 -19.82 -11.48 -5.10
N LEU A 62 -19.57 -10.17 -5.15
CA LEU A 62 -20.53 -9.18 -4.67
C LEU A 62 -21.83 -9.16 -5.48
N VAL A 63 -21.77 -9.43 -6.77
CA VAL A 63 -22.99 -9.55 -7.63
C VAL A 63 -23.75 -10.82 -7.34
N ILE A 64 -23.06 -11.96 -7.23
CA ILE A 64 -23.69 -13.29 -7.05
C ILE A 64 -24.25 -13.43 -5.64
N PHE A 65 -23.45 -13.16 -4.62
CA PHE A 65 -23.83 -13.39 -3.23
C PHE A 65 -24.45 -12.15 -2.57
N GLY A 66 -23.93 -10.96 -2.80
CA GLY A 66 -24.38 -9.73 -2.14
C GLY A 66 -25.75 -9.24 -2.62
N ARG A 67 -26.13 -9.47 -3.88
CA ARG A 67 -27.45 -9.13 -4.43
C ARG A 67 -28.45 -10.29 -4.37
N GLY A 68 -28.04 -11.43 -3.84
CA GLY A 68 -28.91 -12.59 -3.71
C GLY A 68 -29.41 -13.15 -5.04
N LEU A 69 -28.56 -13.18 -6.07
CA LEU A 69 -28.86 -13.83 -7.34
C LEU A 69 -28.98 -15.35 -7.12
N ARG A 70 -30.20 -15.81 -6.84
CA ARG A 70 -30.48 -17.19 -6.39
C ARG A 70 -29.94 -18.25 -7.34
N GLY A 71 -30.13 -18.09 -8.65
CA GLY A 71 -29.69 -19.08 -9.65
C GLY A 71 -28.16 -19.29 -9.67
N PRO A 72 -27.37 -18.25 -9.98
CA PRO A 72 -25.90 -18.35 -9.99
C PRO A 72 -25.31 -18.75 -8.64
N ALA A 73 -25.84 -18.23 -7.54
CA ALA A 73 -25.35 -18.56 -6.19
C ALA A 73 -25.52 -20.06 -5.88
N VAL A 74 -26.66 -20.65 -6.26
CA VAL A 74 -26.92 -22.08 -6.08
C VAL A 74 -25.95 -22.92 -6.90
N VAL A 75 -25.70 -22.57 -8.17
CA VAL A 75 -24.78 -23.32 -9.03
C VAL A 75 -23.35 -23.30 -8.45
N VAL A 76 -22.86 -22.11 -8.05
CA VAL A 76 -21.53 -21.99 -7.45
C VAL A 76 -21.44 -22.80 -6.14
N THR A 77 -22.46 -22.71 -5.29
CA THR A 77 -22.48 -23.44 -4.01
C THR A 77 -22.50 -24.97 -4.25
N VAL A 78 -23.30 -25.46 -5.19
CA VAL A 78 -23.35 -26.90 -5.52
C VAL A 78 -21.99 -27.43 -6.01
N VAL A 79 -21.31 -26.67 -6.87
CA VAL A 79 -19.98 -27.05 -7.36
C VAL A 79 -18.98 -27.03 -6.21
N ASP A 80 -18.99 -25.99 -5.39
CA ASP A 80 -18.09 -25.85 -4.26
C ASP A 80 -18.30 -26.99 -3.23
N ASP A 81 -19.55 -27.27 -2.86
CA ASP A 81 -19.89 -28.34 -1.92
C ASP A 81 -19.50 -29.72 -2.47
N ALA A 82 -19.64 -29.95 -3.78
CA ALA A 82 -19.19 -31.19 -4.42
C ALA A 82 -17.66 -31.36 -4.32
N VAL A 83 -16.89 -30.30 -4.57
CA VAL A 83 -15.42 -30.33 -4.46
C VAL A 83 -14.99 -30.56 -3.00
N VAL A 84 -15.61 -29.86 -2.06
CA VAL A 84 -15.31 -30.03 -0.62
C VAL A 84 -15.69 -31.43 -0.16
N GLY A 85 -16.86 -31.94 -0.57
CA GLY A 85 -17.31 -33.30 -0.24
C GLY A 85 -16.35 -34.37 -0.77
N TRP A 86 -15.86 -34.19 -2.02
CA TRP A 86 -14.85 -35.06 -2.59
C TRP A 86 -13.54 -35.03 -1.81
N LEU A 87 -13.01 -33.82 -1.49
CA LEU A 87 -11.77 -33.67 -0.71
C LEU A 87 -11.90 -34.24 0.70
N ALA A 88 -13.02 -33.96 1.37
CA ALA A 88 -13.28 -34.49 2.73
C ALA A 88 -13.40 -36.01 2.72
N GLY A 89 -13.97 -36.61 1.66
CA GLY A 89 -14.06 -38.05 1.49
C GLY A 89 -12.68 -38.76 1.36
N LEU A 90 -11.64 -38.01 0.95
CA LEU A 90 -10.27 -38.53 0.89
C LEU A 90 -9.57 -38.52 2.25
N VAL A 91 -10.12 -37.82 3.25
CA VAL A 91 -9.51 -37.62 4.56
C VAL A 91 -9.92 -38.74 5.50
N GLY A 92 -9.05 -39.71 5.70
CA GLY A 92 -9.20 -40.71 6.76
C GLY A 92 -8.87 -40.15 8.15
N PRO A 93 -9.33 -40.81 9.23
CA PRO A 93 -9.11 -40.34 10.62
C PRO A 93 -7.65 -40.01 10.96
N GLY A 94 -6.70 -40.73 10.39
CA GLY A 94 -5.26 -40.51 10.59
C GLY A 94 -4.71 -39.24 9.97
N LEU A 95 -5.38 -38.67 8.94
CA LEU A 95 -4.94 -37.45 8.26
C LEU A 95 -5.47 -36.17 8.90
N VAL A 96 -6.53 -36.25 9.69
CA VAL A 96 -7.15 -35.07 10.35
C VAL A 96 -6.16 -34.33 11.23
N GLY A 97 -5.38 -35.03 12.04
CA GLY A 97 -4.36 -34.45 12.92
C GLY A 97 -3.29 -33.65 12.16
N PRO A 98 -2.59 -34.26 11.19
CA PRO A 98 -1.64 -33.58 10.31
C PRO A 98 -2.24 -32.36 9.57
N LEU A 99 -3.45 -32.49 9.01
CA LEU A 99 -4.12 -31.39 8.31
C LEU A 99 -4.45 -30.22 9.26
N ARG A 100 -4.93 -30.52 10.46
CA ARG A 100 -5.12 -29.50 11.52
C ARG A 100 -3.81 -28.80 11.88
N GLY A 101 -2.70 -29.56 11.97
CA GLY A 101 -1.36 -28.99 12.17
C GLY A 101 -0.96 -28.04 11.06
N LEU A 102 -1.25 -28.38 9.83
CA LEU A 102 -0.97 -27.56 8.65
C LEU A 102 -1.80 -26.26 8.62
N VAL A 103 -3.09 -26.35 8.93
CA VAL A 103 -3.99 -25.20 9.01
C VAL A 103 -3.55 -24.18 10.07
N ARG A 104 -2.87 -24.64 11.14
CA ARG A 104 -2.28 -23.73 12.14
C ARG A 104 -1.27 -22.74 11.57
N ILE A 105 -0.66 -23.00 10.40
CA ILE A 105 0.20 -22.04 9.70
C ILE A 105 -0.58 -20.76 9.34
N GLY A 106 -1.87 -20.88 9.01
CA GLY A 106 -2.78 -19.76 8.76
C GLY A 106 -3.43 -19.17 10.02
N SER A 107 -3.06 -19.64 11.22
CA SER A 107 -3.65 -19.13 12.46
C SER A 107 -3.15 -17.72 12.81
N TRP A 108 -3.96 -16.97 13.53
CA TRP A 108 -3.63 -15.63 14.04
C TRP A 108 -2.29 -15.58 14.76
N TRP A 109 -2.00 -16.57 15.59
CA TRP A 109 -0.74 -16.61 16.35
C TRP A 109 0.49 -16.70 15.45
N VAL A 110 0.46 -17.56 14.43
CA VAL A 110 1.58 -17.71 13.48
C VAL A 110 1.67 -16.47 12.57
N LEU A 111 0.57 -16.08 11.97
CA LEU A 111 0.55 -14.93 11.05
C LEU A 111 0.81 -13.60 11.76
N GLY A 112 0.27 -13.43 12.97
CA GLY A 112 0.54 -12.27 13.83
C GLY A 112 2.02 -12.19 14.22
N THR A 113 2.62 -13.31 14.65
CA THR A 113 4.06 -13.35 14.95
C THR A 113 4.90 -13.00 13.72
N LEU A 114 4.57 -13.53 12.55
CA LEU A 114 5.25 -13.18 11.29
C LEU A 114 5.04 -11.72 10.91
N TYR A 115 3.84 -11.18 11.10
CA TYR A 115 3.51 -9.78 10.83
C TYR A 115 4.35 -8.84 11.68
N PHE A 116 4.36 -9.03 13.00
CA PHE A 116 5.15 -8.19 13.91
C PHE A 116 6.65 -8.43 13.78
N GLY A 117 7.05 -9.69 13.52
CA GLY A 117 8.44 -10.03 13.23
C GLY A 117 8.95 -9.34 11.96
N LEU A 118 8.13 -9.26 10.92
CA LEU A 118 8.45 -8.52 9.70
C LEU A 118 8.58 -7.01 9.96
N ILE A 119 7.66 -6.42 10.74
CA ILE A 119 7.74 -5.02 11.17
C ILE A 119 9.07 -4.77 11.88
N LEU A 120 9.38 -5.58 12.90
CA LEU A 120 10.61 -5.43 13.66
C LEU A 120 11.86 -5.61 12.78
N GLY A 121 11.86 -6.61 11.90
CA GLY A 121 12.94 -6.83 10.93
C GLY A 121 13.15 -5.64 10.00
N LEU A 122 12.09 -5.04 9.48
CA LEU A 122 12.17 -3.85 8.62
C LEU A 122 12.63 -2.60 9.37
N LEU A 123 12.25 -2.45 10.65
CA LEU A 123 12.76 -1.39 11.53
C LEU A 123 14.26 -1.53 11.77
N VAL A 124 14.73 -2.73 12.15
CA VAL A 124 16.15 -3.02 12.38
C VAL A 124 16.97 -2.80 11.11
N LEU A 125 16.47 -3.23 9.96
CA LEU A 125 17.12 -3.03 8.66
C LEU A 125 16.94 -1.60 8.13
N ARG A 126 16.25 -0.72 8.86
CA ARG A 126 15.95 0.68 8.49
C ARG A 126 15.29 0.82 7.11
N ARG A 127 14.45 -0.14 6.73
CA ARG A 127 13.72 -0.18 5.45
C ARG A 127 12.36 0.52 5.55
N TRP A 128 12.36 1.79 5.93
CA TRP A 128 11.15 2.58 6.21
C TRP A 128 10.10 2.59 5.09
N ARG A 129 10.56 2.67 3.84
CA ARG A 129 9.64 2.64 2.69
C ARG A 129 8.89 1.31 2.58
N HIS A 130 9.61 0.19 2.72
CA HIS A 130 8.99 -1.15 2.70
C HIS A 130 8.04 -1.34 3.88
N LEU A 131 8.41 -0.83 5.05
CA LEU A 131 7.57 -0.88 6.25
C LEU A 131 6.24 -0.14 6.04
N ILE A 132 6.29 1.12 5.57
CA ILE A 132 5.08 1.91 5.32
C ILE A 132 4.19 1.22 4.28
N VAL A 133 4.78 0.75 3.17
CA VAL A 133 4.02 0.05 2.11
C VAL A 133 3.39 -1.23 2.64
N TRP A 134 4.11 -1.99 3.48
CA TRP A 134 3.59 -3.20 4.12
C TRP A 134 2.39 -2.90 5.03
N VAL A 135 2.54 -1.97 5.97
CA VAL A 135 1.48 -1.61 6.92
C VAL A 135 0.24 -1.11 6.18
N VAL A 136 0.41 -0.21 5.21
CA VAL A 136 -0.73 0.33 4.43
C VAL A 136 -1.41 -0.77 3.60
N ALA A 137 -0.64 -1.61 2.90
CA ALA A 137 -1.21 -2.67 2.06
C ALA A 137 -1.95 -3.72 2.90
N SER A 138 -1.43 -4.09 4.07
CA SER A 138 -2.09 -5.05 4.97
C SER A 138 -3.39 -4.49 5.56
N GLN A 139 -3.40 -3.21 5.97
CA GLN A 139 -4.62 -2.56 6.47
C GLN A 139 -5.70 -2.44 5.39
N VAL A 140 -5.34 -1.99 4.19
CA VAL A 140 -6.29 -1.93 3.07
C VAL A 140 -6.81 -3.32 2.71
N GLY A 141 -5.94 -4.35 2.74
CA GLY A 141 -6.33 -5.73 2.51
C GLY A 141 -7.35 -6.24 3.53
N SER A 142 -7.10 -6.01 4.81
CA SER A 142 -8.01 -6.37 5.90
C SER A 142 -9.39 -5.71 5.75
N GLN A 143 -9.44 -4.41 5.39
CA GLN A 143 -10.70 -3.71 5.16
C GLN A 143 -11.50 -4.30 3.99
N ILE A 144 -10.82 -4.65 2.88
CA ILE A 144 -11.48 -5.24 1.72
C ILE A 144 -12.01 -6.64 2.06
N ILE A 145 -11.24 -7.46 2.79
CA ILE A 145 -11.65 -8.79 3.25
C ILE A 145 -12.91 -8.66 4.13
N GLY A 146 -12.89 -7.76 5.14
CA GLY A 146 -14.02 -7.52 6.02
C GLY A 146 -15.26 -7.04 5.27
N LEU A 147 -15.10 -6.11 4.32
CA LEU A 147 -16.21 -5.61 3.51
C LEU A 147 -16.85 -6.73 2.66
N VAL A 148 -16.02 -7.54 1.99
CA VAL A 148 -16.52 -8.67 1.19
C VAL A 148 -17.24 -9.68 2.08
N ALA A 149 -16.71 -9.97 3.27
CA ALA A 149 -17.34 -10.89 4.22
C ALA A 149 -18.73 -10.40 4.68
N ILE A 150 -18.84 -9.11 5.02
CA ILE A 150 -20.11 -8.49 5.45
C ILE A 150 -21.14 -8.50 4.31
N VAL A 151 -20.74 -8.27 3.08
CA VAL A 151 -21.67 -8.20 1.94
C VAL A 151 -22.03 -9.60 1.43
N ALA A 152 -21.07 -10.52 1.35
CA ALA A 152 -21.30 -11.87 0.83
C ALA A 152 -22.04 -12.77 1.84
N GLN A 153 -21.77 -12.63 3.13
CA GLN A 153 -22.37 -13.41 4.25
C GLN A 153 -22.50 -14.90 3.94
N ARG A 154 -21.46 -15.48 3.33
CA ARG A 154 -21.49 -16.87 2.86
C ARG A 154 -21.28 -17.82 4.02
N PRO A 155 -22.20 -18.80 4.27
CA PRO A 155 -21.99 -19.82 5.29
C PRO A 155 -20.92 -20.84 4.84
N ARG A 156 -20.45 -21.64 5.80
CA ARG A 156 -19.49 -22.74 5.53
C ARG A 156 -20.11 -23.84 4.66
N PRO A 157 -19.29 -24.67 3.94
CA PRO A 157 -19.76 -25.71 3.04
C PRO A 157 -20.74 -26.68 3.69
N PHE A 158 -21.71 -27.19 2.92
CA PHE A 158 -22.72 -28.13 3.40
C PHE A 158 -22.32 -29.59 3.19
N GLY A 159 -22.94 -30.48 3.95
CA GLY A 159 -22.83 -31.93 3.74
C GLY A 159 -21.55 -32.58 4.23
N VAL A 160 -20.65 -31.83 4.83
CA VAL A 160 -19.39 -32.32 5.42
C VAL A 160 -19.26 -31.89 6.86
N GLU A 161 -18.64 -32.72 7.69
CA GLU A 161 -18.33 -32.38 9.08
C GLU A 161 -17.18 -31.36 9.13
N LEU A 162 -17.34 -30.34 9.97
CA LEU A 162 -16.29 -29.33 10.20
C LEU A 162 -15.25 -29.91 11.15
N GLN A 163 -14.07 -30.15 10.65
CA GLN A 163 -12.99 -30.82 11.40
C GLN A 163 -11.89 -29.88 11.89
N SER A 164 -12.09 -28.56 11.80
CA SER A 164 -11.15 -27.56 12.28
C SER A 164 -11.88 -26.32 12.83
N SER A 165 -11.19 -25.52 13.62
CA SER A 165 -11.71 -24.24 14.11
C SER A 165 -11.95 -23.24 12.99
N TRP A 166 -12.99 -22.44 13.12
CA TRP A 166 -13.36 -21.39 12.16
C TRP A 166 -13.93 -20.17 12.89
N GLY A 167 -13.90 -19.03 12.25
CA GLY A 167 -14.51 -17.78 12.73
C GLY A 167 -15.23 -17.08 11.60
N ALA A 168 -16.24 -16.26 11.88
CA ALA A 168 -16.97 -15.41 10.93
C ALA A 168 -17.52 -16.16 9.69
N TRP A 169 -17.71 -15.42 8.58
CA TRP A 169 -18.20 -15.94 7.32
C TRP A 169 -17.14 -16.72 6.53
N ALA A 170 -17.56 -17.63 5.65
CA ALA A 170 -16.63 -18.44 4.86
C ALA A 170 -15.84 -17.63 3.83
N MET A 171 -16.48 -16.65 3.22
CA MET A 171 -15.92 -15.86 2.11
C MET A 171 -15.63 -14.42 2.50
N PRO A 172 -14.44 -13.91 2.12
CA PRO A 172 -13.30 -14.63 1.54
C PRO A 172 -12.54 -15.41 2.60
N SER A 173 -11.72 -16.41 2.19
CA SER A 173 -10.84 -17.12 3.13
C SER A 173 -9.81 -16.18 3.73
N GLU A 174 -10.05 -15.72 4.94
CA GLU A 174 -9.18 -14.79 5.65
C GLU A 174 -7.79 -15.37 5.96
N PRO A 175 -7.64 -16.60 6.51
CA PRO A 175 -6.34 -17.18 6.81
C PRO A 175 -5.47 -17.38 5.56
N VAL A 176 -6.08 -17.80 4.45
CA VAL A 176 -5.36 -17.99 3.18
C VAL A 176 -4.96 -16.64 2.57
N ALA A 177 -5.83 -15.63 2.65
CA ALA A 177 -5.53 -14.29 2.18
C ALA A 177 -4.36 -13.65 2.95
N PHE A 178 -4.38 -13.73 4.29
CA PHE A 178 -3.29 -13.19 5.11
C PHE A 178 -1.99 -13.96 4.94
N LEU A 179 -2.04 -15.29 4.81
CA LEU A 179 -0.85 -16.10 4.52
C LEU A 179 -0.23 -15.67 3.19
N ALA A 180 -1.03 -15.57 2.14
CA ALA A 180 -0.58 -15.14 0.81
C ALA A 180 0.02 -13.73 0.86
N ALA A 181 -0.65 -12.77 1.52
CA ALA A 181 -0.18 -11.40 1.67
C ALA A 181 1.14 -11.32 2.44
N THR A 182 1.27 -12.08 3.52
CA THR A 182 2.49 -12.12 4.34
C THR A 182 3.66 -12.71 3.56
N LEU A 183 3.46 -13.82 2.86
CA LEU A 183 4.51 -14.45 2.05
C LEU A 183 4.96 -13.55 0.89
N VAL A 184 4.03 -12.92 0.17
CA VAL A 184 4.39 -11.90 -0.85
C VAL A 184 5.21 -10.78 -0.22
N SER A 185 4.81 -10.30 0.95
CA SER A 185 5.50 -9.21 1.64
C SER A 185 6.91 -9.60 2.08
N VAL A 186 7.09 -10.77 2.66
CA VAL A 186 8.42 -11.31 3.00
C VAL A 186 9.32 -11.38 1.77
N LEU A 187 8.79 -11.90 0.65
CA LEU A 187 9.57 -12.02 -0.59
C LEU A 187 10.02 -10.66 -1.15
N TYR A 188 9.14 -9.66 -1.11
CA TYR A 188 9.46 -8.35 -1.69
C TYR A 188 10.21 -7.42 -0.74
N THR A 189 10.23 -7.70 0.56
CA THR A 189 10.92 -6.86 1.56
C THR A 189 12.23 -7.45 2.06
N LEU A 190 12.37 -8.79 2.09
CA LEU A 190 13.54 -9.46 2.65
C LEU A 190 14.35 -10.26 1.61
N VAL A 191 13.75 -10.71 0.51
CA VAL A 191 14.47 -11.56 -0.45
C VAL A 191 14.99 -10.73 -1.64
N PRO A 192 16.32 -10.75 -1.92
CA PRO A 192 16.90 -10.08 -3.08
C PRO A 192 16.28 -10.55 -4.39
N GLU A 193 16.25 -9.66 -5.39
CA GLU A 193 15.78 -10.02 -6.73
C GLU A 193 16.71 -11.06 -7.38
N GLY A 194 16.12 -12.00 -8.14
CA GLY A 194 16.84 -13.06 -8.82
C GLY A 194 16.35 -14.46 -8.47
N ARG A 195 17.23 -15.47 -8.59
CA ARG A 195 16.91 -16.89 -8.39
C ARG A 195 16.24 -17.20 -7.05
N TRP A 196 16.70 -16.57 -5.98
CA TRP A 196 16.17 -16.80 -4.63
C TRP A 196 14.72 -16.31 -4.48
N ARG A 197 14.40 -15.13 -5.06
CA ARG A 197 13.02 -14.63 -5.06
C ARG A 197 12.12 -15.50 -5.92
N ASN A 198 12.62 -16.03 -7.04
CA ASN A 198 11.84 -16.94 -7.87
C ASN A 198 11.59 -18.29 -7.18
N LEU A 199 12.60 -18.86 -6.53
CA LEU A 199 12.41 -20.05 -5.68
C LEU A 199 11.40 -19.76 -4.56
N GLY A 200 11.53 -18.62 -3.88
CA GLY A 200 10.60 -18.21 -2.83
C GLY A 200 9.15 -18.06 -3.30
N LYS A 201 8.92 -17.62 -4.55
CA LYS A 201 7.57 -17.58 -5.12
C LYS A 201 6.98 -18.97 -5.26
N TRP A 202 7.76 -19.94 -5.73
CA TRP A 202 7.30 -21.34 -5.83
C TRP A 202 6.98 -21.93 -4.46
N VAL A 203 7.85 -21.71 -3.48
CA VAL A 203 7.62 -22.13 -2.09
C VAL A 203 6.37 -21.48 -1.51
N ALA A 204 6.19 -20.17 -1.70
CA ALA A 204 5.00 -19.45 -1.23
C ALA A 204 3.72 -19.97 -1.87
N THR A 205 3.73 -20.20 -3.20
CA THR A 205 2.59 -20.78 -3.92
C THR A 205 2.26 -22.17 -3.39
N PHE A 206 3.26 -23.02 -3.20
CA PHE A 206 3.07 -24.36 -2.65
C PHE A 206 2.46 -24.32 -1.25
N LEU A 207 2.99 -23.47 -0.34
CA LEU A 207 2.48 -23.36 1.04
C LEU A 207 1.03 -22.83 1.07
N VAL A 208 0.72 -21.81 0.27
CA VAL A 208 -0.65 -21.28 0.18
C VAL A 208 -1.62 -22.34 -0.34
N THR A 209 -1.22 -23.04 -1.41
CA THR A 209 -2.05 -24.14 -1.99
C THR A 209 -2.25 -25.27 -0.98
N LEU A 210 -1.20 -25.64 -0.27
CA LEU A 210 -1.25 -26.73 0.72
C LEU A 210 -2.20 -26.39 1.88
N VAL A 211 -2.11 -25.16 2.43
CA VAL A 211 -3.04 -24.70 3.48
C VAL A 211 -4.46 -24.58 2.95
N ALA A 212 -4.64 -24.08 1.73
CA ALA A 212 -5.94 -23.94 1.09
C ALA A 212 -6.62 -25.31 0.92
N VAL A 213 -5.89 -26.30 0.37
CA VAL A 213 -6.40 -27.67 0.21
C VAL A 213 -6.73 -28.30 1.56
N ALA A 214 -5.87 -28.09 2.59
CA ALA A 214 -6.14 -28.63 3.92
C ALA A 214 -7.42 -28.02 4.54
N ARG A 215 -7.68 -26.71 4.35
CA ARG A 215 -8.91 -26.06 4.84
C ARG A 215 -10.16 -26.57 4.13
N MET A 216 -10.08 -26.78 2.81
CA MET A 216 -11.17 -27.40 2.05
C MET A 216 -11.39 -28.85 2.47
N ALA A 217 -10.35 -29.63 2.62
CA ALA A 217 -10.41 -31.05 3.02
C ALA A 217 -10.96 -31.25 4.46
N LEU A 218 -10.74 -30.25 5.36
CA LEU A 218 -11.34 -30.23 6.69
C LEU A 218 -12.77 -29.65 6.71
N GLY A 219 -13.37 -29.38 5.56
CA GLY A 219 -14.75 -28.90 5.40
C GLY A 219 -14.97 -27.42 5.77
N VAL A 220 -13.90 -26.68 6.07
CA VAL A 220 -14.02 -25.32 6.64
C VAL A 220 -14.30 -24.26 5.57
N GLU A 221 -13.76 -24.40 4.37
CA GLU A 221 -13.83 -23.42 3.28
C GLU A 221 -14.11 -24.07 1.94
N ALA A 222 -14.71 -23.30 1.04
CA ALA A 222 -14.98 -23.73 -0.33
C ALA A 222 -13.93 -23.20 -1.31
N PRO A 223 -13.79 -23.80 -2.52
CA PRO A 223 -12.85 -23.34 -3.55
C PRO A 223 -12.97 -21.86 -3.88
N THR A 224 -14.20 -21.34 -4.03
CA THR A 224 -14.40 -19.93 -4.35
C THR A 224 -14.01 -19.01 -3.20
N ASP A 225 -14.16 -19.39 -1.93
CA ASP A 225 -13.73 -18.63 -0.76
C ASP A 225 -12.22 -18.46 -0.78
N VAL A 226 -11.51 -19.55 -1.08
CA VAL A 226 -10.05 -19.59 -1.21
C VAL A 226 -9.56 -18.75 -2.39
N LEU A 227 -10.18 -18.88 -3.56
CA LEU A 227 -9.78 -18.12 -4.76
C LEU A 227 -9.88 -16.61 -4.55
N VAL A 228 -10.98 -16.15 -3.94
CA VAL A 228 -11.16 -14.73 -3.61
C VAL A 228 -10.11 -14.28 -2.58
N GLY A 229 -9.87 -15.09 -1.55
CA GLY A 229 -8.84 -14.83 -0.54
C GLY A 229 -7.45 -14.71 -1.14
N VAL A 230 -7.02 -15.67 -1.97
CA VAL A 230 -5.73 -15.64 -2.68
C VAL A 230 -5.65 -14.43 -3.62
N GLY A 231 -6.72 -14.14 -4.36
CA GLY A 231 -6.78 -12.99 -5.27
C GLY A 231 -6.47 -11.68 -4.55
N ILE A 232 -7.16 -11.41 -3.44
CA ILE A 232 -6.94 -10.21 -2.62
C ILE A 232 -5.55 -10.24 -1.97
N GLY A 233 -5.17 -11.38 -1.36
CA GLY A 233 -3.92 -11.54 -0.62
C GLY A 233 -2.67 -11.41 -1.47
N VAL A 234 -2.71 -11.75 -2.75
CA VAL A 234 -1.60 -11.59 -3.70
C VAL A 234 -1.63 -10.24 -4.38
N ALA A 235 -2.79 -9.81 -4.90
CA ALA A 235 -2.89 -8.63 -5.75
C ALA A 235 -2.49 -7.33 -5.04
N LEU A 236 -2.98 -7.12 -3.84
CA LEU A 236 -2.76 -5.86 -3.11
C LEU A 236 -1.31 -5.64 -2.73
N PRO A 237 -0.62 -6.55 -2.00
CA PRO A 237 0.77 -6.33 -1.64
C PRO A 237 1.69 -6.35 -2.87
N LEU A 238 1.44 -7.22 -3.85
CA LEU A 238 2.24 -7.27 -5.07
C LEU A 238 2.17 -5.95 -5.84
N LEU A 239 0.98 -5.39 -6.02
CA LEU A 239 0.80 -4.08 -6.65
C LEU A 239 1.47 -2.98 -5.82
N ALA A 240 1.25 -2.99 -4.50
CA ALA A 240 1.81 -1.99 -3.59
C ALA A 240 3.35 -1.98 -3.64
N PHE A 241 4.00 -3.14 -3.48
CA PHE A 241 5.46 -3.21 -3.54
C PHE A 241 6.03 -2.84 -4.90
N ARG A 242 5.40 -3.29 -6.00
CA ARG A 242 5.87 -2.94 -7.34
C ARG A 242 5.62 -1.49 -7.71
N ARG A 243 4.59 -0.87 -7.15
CA ARG A 243 4.28 0.54 -7.41
C ARG A 243 5.12 1.47 -6.55
N PHE A 244 5.32 1.16 -5.27
CA PHE A 244 5.86 2.08 -4.28
C PHE A 244 7.29 1.76 -3.84
N THR A 245 7.71 0.50 -3.91
CA THR A 245 9.07 0.04 -3.62
C THR A 245 9.60 -0.90 -4.70
N PRO A 246 9.64 -0.48 -5.98
CA PRO A 246 10.22 -1.31 -7.02
C PRO A 246 11.69 -1.60 -6.73
N SER A 247 12.17 -2.79 -7.11
CA SER A 247 13.52 -3.27 -6.77
C SER A 247 14.64 -2.38 -7.33
N GLU A 248 14.37 -1.65 -8.42
CA GLU A 248 15.31 -0.72 -9.04
C GLU A 248 15.54 0.55 -8.20
N VAL A 249 14.53 0.99 -7.43
CA VAL A 249 14.62 2.20 -6.57
C VAL A 249 14.97 1.86 -5.13
N ALA A 250 14.42 0.75 -4.63
CA ALA A 250 14.59 0.30 -3.27
C ALA A 250 15.05 -1.17 -3.28
N PRO A 251 16.29 -1.46 -3.75
CA PRO A 251 16.76 -2.83 -3.84
C PRO A 251 16.91 -3.48 -2.47
N VAL A 252 16.49 -4.73 -2.39
CA VAL A 252 16.71 -5.56 -1.21
C VAL A 252 18.13 -6.13 -1.30
N THR A 253 19.07 -5.49 -0.61
CA THR A 253 20.48 -5.92 -0.58
C THR A 253 20.96 -6.09 0.85
N TYR A 254 21.87 -7.07 1.06
CA TYR A 254 22.54 -7.32 2.32
C TYR A 254 24.05 -7.08 2.22
N ARG A 255 24.55 -6.80 1.01
CA ARG A 255 25.97 -6.44 0.79
C ARG A 255 26.10 -4.92 0.84
N ARG A 256 27.00 -4.42 1.67
CA ARG A 256 27.43 -3.02 1.62
C ARG A 256 28.15 -2.79 0.29
N GLY A 257 27.64 -1.90 -0.58
CA GLY A 257 28.41 -1.32 -1.67
C GLY A 257 27.97 -1.54 -3.12
N ARG A 258 26.94 -2.32 -3.47
CA ARG A 258 26.46 -2.38 -4.88
C ARG A 258 24.93 -2.50 -4.94
N ALA A 259 24.27 -1.43 -5.33
CA ALA A 259 22.86 -1.45 -5.67
C ALA A 259 22.67 -2.02 -7.10
N ALA A 260 21.64 -2.83 -7.33
CA ALA A 260 21.39 -3.49 -8.62
C ALA A 260 21.16 -2.50 -9.79
N HIS A 261 20.71 -1.27 -9.50
CA HIS A 261 20.55 -0.21 -10.51
C HIS A 261 21.87 0.34 -11.04
N LEU A 262 22.99 0.02 -10.39
CA LEU A 262 24.36 0.42 -10.78
C LEU A 262 25.04 -0.62 -11.67
N ASP A 263 24.41 -1.76 -11.91
CA ASP A 263 24.93 -2.76 -12.83
C ASP A 263 24.69 -2.29 -14.27
N VAL A 264 25.74 -1.75 -14.86
CA VAL A 264 25.81 -1.34 -16.28
C VAL A 264 26.64 -2.31 -17.10
N GLY A 265 26.88 -3.52 -16.57
CA GLY A 265 27.54 -4.63 -17.27
C GLY A 265 26.60 -5.42 -18.18
N GLY A 266 27.14 -6.41 -18.87
CA GLY A 266 26.40 -7.36 -19.70
C GLY A 266 25.54 -6.71 -20.78
N ALA A 267 24.35 -7.24 -20.99
CA ALA A 267 23.41 -6.78 -22.04
C ALA A 267 23.01 -5.30 -21.93
N ARG A 268 22.94 -4.76 -20.70
CA ARG A 268 22.62 -3.34 -20.48
C ARG A 268 23.78 -2.43 -20.90
N GLY A 269 25.01 -2.80 -20.58
CA GLY A 269 26.19 -2.05 -21.01
C GLY A 269 26.36 -2.06 -22.51
N GLU A 270 26.04 -3.15 -23.18
CA GLU A 270 26.04 -3.22 -24.65
C GLU A 270 24.93 -2.38 -25.28
N ALA A 271 23.73 -2.36 -24.66
CA ALA A 271 22.66 -1.50 -25.11
C ALA A 271 23.04 -0.01 -25.00
N ILE A 272 23.73 0.37 -23.92
CA ILE A 272 24.26 1.72 -23.74
C ILE A 272 25.29 2.05 -24.84
N ARG A 273 26.28 1.19 -25.08
CA ARG A 273 27.29 1.41 -26.13
C ARG A 273 26.67 1.53 -27.51
N ARG A 274 25.78 0.63 -27.88
CA ARG A 274 25.04 0.69 -29.15
C ARG A 274 24.25 1.98 -29.29
N ALA A 275 23.47 2.37 -28.28
CA ALA A 275 22.68 3.58 -28.33
C ALA A 275 23.54 4.85 -28.47
N LEU A 276 24.70 4.91 -27.81
CA LEU A 276 25.67 6.01 -27.97
C LEU A 276 26.20 6.09 -29.40
N THR A 277 26.58 4.95 -30.00
CA THR A 277 27.08 4.89 -31.37
C THR A 277 25.99 5.24 -32.39
N ASP A 278 24.81 4.61 -32.26
CA ASP A 278 23.73 4.76 -33.25
C ASP A 278 23.04 6.14 -33.20
N GLN A 279 23.02 6.80 -32.04
CA GLN A 279 22.23 8.02 -31.86
C GLN A 279 23.09 9.28 -31.73
N LEU A 280 24.32 9.18 -31.22
CA LEU A 280 25.23 10.31 -31.06
C LEU A 280 26.54 10.15 -31.83
N GLY A 281 26.78 9.01 -32.48
CA GLY A 281 28.04 8.74 -33.17
C GLY A 281 29.23 8.54 -32.21
N LEU A 282 28.98 8.31 -30.93
CA LEU A 282 30.00 8.18 -29.90
C LEU A 282 30.37 6.71 -29.68
N VAL A 283 31.59 6.30 -30.07
CA VAL A 283 32.11 4.94 -29.84
C VAL A 283 32.64 4.84 -28.42
N ALA A 284 31.80 4.32 -27.51
CA ALA A 284 32.16 4.16 -26.10
C ALA A 284 33.02 2.88 -25.90
N THR A 285 34.25 3.05 -25.43
CA THR A 285 35.18 1.96 -25.10
C THR A 285 34.92 1.42 -23.69
N GLU A 286 34.52 2.30 -22.75
CA GLU A 286 34.26 1.92 -21.36
C GLU A 286 33.05 2.69 -20.81
N VAL A 287 32.19 1.99 -20.05
CA VAL A 287 31.07 2.58 -19.29
C VAL A 287 31.13 2.04 -17.86
N LYS A 288 31.34 2.93 -16.89
CA LYS A 288 31.45 2.58 -15.46
C LYS A 288 30.54 3.47 -14.60
N PRO A 289 29.95 2.95 -13.52
CA PRO A 289 29.30 3.79 -12.51
C PRO A 289 30.28 4.80 -11.92
N PHE A 290 29.82 6.02 -11.65
CA PHE A 290 30.63 7.09 -11.11
C PHE A 290 29.89 7.79 -9.96
N GLY A 291 30.54 7.90 -8.78
CA GLY A 291 29.97 8.64 -7.65
C GLY A 291 28.66 8.07 -7.11
N LEU A 292 28.71 7.23 -6.08
CA LEU A 292 27.54 6.51 -5.58
C LEU A 292 26.81 7.20 -4.41
N ALA A 293 27.42 8.18 -3.77
CA ALA A 293 26.86 8.87 -2.63
C ALA A 293 25.90 9.97 -3.09
N GLY A 294 24.59 9.77 -2.85
CA GLY A 294 23.58 10.82 -3.03
C GLY A 294 22.83 10.83 -4.38
N SER A 295 23.00 9.85 -5.26
CA SER A 295 22.32 9.81 -6.58
C SER A 295 20.88 9.26 -6.52
N SER A 296 19.96 9.95 -5.87
CA SER A 296 18.56 9.51 -5.80
C SER A 296 17.75 9.78 -7.08
N GLY A 297 18.22 10.69 -7.95
CA GLY A 297 17.51 11.15 -9.15
C GLY A 297 17.91 10.49 -10.47
N SER A 298 19.12 9.92 -10.56
CA SER A 298 19.66 9.28 -11.77
C SER A 298 20.78 8.33 -11.40
N THR A 299 21.24 7.47 -12.34
CA THR A 299 22.46 6.68 -12.17
C THR A 299 23.61 7.39 -12.88
N PRO A 300 24.59 7.97 -12.16
CA PRO A 300 25.73 8.64 -12.77
C PRO A 300 26.72 7.63 -13.34
N LEU A 301 27.23 7.93 -14.54
CA LEU A 301 28.16 7.08 -15.28
C LEU A 301 29.35 7.90 -15.76
N ARG A 302 30.51 7.26 -15.77
CA ARG A 302 31.70 7.73 -16.51
C ARG A 302 31.77 6.93 -17.79
N ILE A 303 31.82 7.64 -18.92
CA ILE A 303 31.88 7.07 -20.25
C ILE A 303 33.21 7.47 -20.88
N THR A 304 34.03 6.50 -21.29
CA THR A 304 35.27 6.74 -22.07
C THR A 304 34.91 6.50 -23.53
N VAL A 305 35.13 7.48 -24.40
CA VAL A 305 34.89 7.37 -25.82
C VAL A 305 36.22 7.35 -26.59
N GLN A 306 36.20 6.72 -27.75
CA GLN A 306 37.32 6.63 -28.66
C GLN A 306 37.74 8.03 -29.13
N GLY A 307 39.03 8.31 -29.13
CA GLY A 307 39.65 9.55 -29.54
C GLY A 307 41.15 9.47 -29.25
N ASP A 308 41.92 10.37 -29.81
CA ASP A 308 43.37 10.49 -29.51
C ASP A 308 43.63 11.93 -28.98
N PRO A 309 43.77 12.09 -27.66
CA PRO A 309 43.66 11.10 -26.57
C PRO A 309 42.18 10.69 -26.28
N PRO A 310 42.00 9.54 -25.61
CA PRO A 310 40.63 9.09 -25.20
C PRO A 310 39.91 10.15 -24.38
N ARG A 311 38.65 10.40 -24.72
CA ARG A 311 37.86 11.46 -24.10
C ARG A 311 36.94 10.88 -23.04
N ARG A 312 36.83 11.54 -21.88
CA ARG A 312 35.91 11.19 -20.80
C ARG A 312 34.66 12.05 -20.88
N LEU A 313 33.51 11.41 -20.78
CA LEU A 313 32.19 12.07 -20.72
C LEU A 313 31.47 11.64 -19.46
N PHE A 314 30.55 12.48 -18.99
CA PHE A 314 29.65 12.18 -17.89
C PHE A 314 28.30 11.75 -18.43
N GLY A 315 27.72 10.71 -17.87
CA GLY A 315 26.41 10.22 -18.23
C GLY A 315 25.46 10.18 -17.04
N LYS A 316 24.22 10.61 -17.23
CA LYS A 316 23.14 10.42 -16.27
C LYS A 316 22.11 9.47 -16.87
N LEU A 317 22.01 8.27 -16.31
CA LEU A 317 21.05 7.25 -16.76
C LEU A 317 19.74 7.39 -15.98
N TYR A 318 18.66 7.62 -16.72
CA TYR A 318 17.30 7.79 -16.19
C TYR A 318 16.42 6.59 -16.56
N ALA A 319 15.75 6.01 -15.57
CA ALA A 319 14.82 4.91 -15.71
C ALA A 319 13.44 5.28 -15.13
N GLN A 320 12.44 4.44 -15.35
CA GLN A 320 11.09 4.59 -14.76
C GLN A 320 11.12 4.66 -13.23
N SER A 321 12.09 4.04 -12.63
CA SER A 321 12.36 4.04 -11.20
C SER A 321 12.64 5.45 -10.68
N HIS A 322 13.49 6.20 -11.36
CA HIS A 322 13.85 7.58 -10.99
C HIS A 322 12.64 8.52 -11.12
N LEU A 323 11.82 8.35 -12.16
CA LEU A 323 10.57 9.08 -12.34
C LEU A 323 9.59 8.85 -11.18
N ARG A 324 9.49 7.61 -10.69
CA ARG A 324 8.64 7.29 -9.53
C ARG A 324 9.19 7.89 -8.23
N SER A 325 10.51 7.88 -8.07
CA SER A 325 11.18 8.51 -6.91
C SER A 325 10.94 10.02 -6.89
N ASP A 326 11.05 10.69 -8.04
CA ASP A 326 10.76 12.12 -8.21
C ASP A 326 9.30 12.46 -7.83
N ARG A 327 8.33 11.66 -8.29
CA ARG A 327 6.91 11.85 -7.96
C ARG A 327 6.64 11.78 -6.45
N TRP A 328 7.27 10.82 -5.77
CA TRP A 328 7.12 10.67 -4.31
C TRP A 328 7.79 11.80 -3.55
N TYR A 329 8.96 12.21 -4.01
CA TYR A 329 9.68 13.34 -3.44
C TYR A 329 8.85 14.62 -3.56
N LYS A 330 8.30 14.92 -4.74
CA LYS A 330 7.45 16.08 -4.98
C LYS A 330 6.14 16.02 -4.20
N LEU A 331 5.49 14.86 -4.13
CA LEU A 331 4.30 14.66 -3.29
C LEU A 331 4.62 14.90 -1.80
N GLY A 332 5.72 14.36 -1.30
CA GLY A 332 6.16 14.58 0.08
C GLY A 332 6.45 16.06 0.37
N ARG A 333 7.08 16.76 -0.57
CA ARG A 333 7.32 18.21 -0.45
C ARG A 333 6.03 19.01 -0.49
N GLU A 334 5.11 18.69 -1.38
CA GLU A 334 3.79 19.35 -1.43
C GLU A 334 3.01 19.17 -0.12
N LEU A 335 3.10 17.98 0.50
CA LEU A 335 2.54 17.70 1.81
C LEU A 335 3.15 18.54 2.93
N LEU A 336 4.48 18.71 2.91
CA LEU A 336 5.22 19.40 3.95
C LEU A 336 5.17 20.93 3.78
N TYR A 337 5.23 21.43 2.55
CA TYR A 337 5.40 22.87 2.24
C TYR A 337 4.18 23.52 1.56
N GLY A 338 3.21 22.76 1.09
CA GLY A 338 2.03 23.28 0.42
C GLY A 338 2.35 23.90 -0.96
N ARG A 339 1.62 24.96 -1.33
CA ARG A 339 1.67 25.61 -2.65
C ARG A 339 2.98 26.33 -3.00
N LEU A 340 3.95 26.37 -2.11
CA LEU A 340 5.27 26.92 -2.43
C LEU A 340 6.02 26.10 -3.48
N GLU A 341 5.59 24.84 -3.68
CA GLU A 341 6.14 23.92 -4.65
C GLU A 341 5.09 23.69 -5.74
N ASP A 342 5.03 24.58 -6.73
CA ASP A 342 4.06 24.49 -7.84
C ASP A 342 4.51 23.49 -8.93
N GLU A 343 5.47 22.64 -8.63
CA GLU A 343 6.02 21.66 -9.55
C GLU A 343 5.14 20.44 -9.71
N LYS A 344 4.55 20.30 -10.89
CA LYS A 344 3.91 19.05 -11.29
C LYS A 344 4.97 17.97 -11.54
N PRO A 345 4.74 16.72 -11.06
CA PRO A 345 5.63 15.62 -11.37
C PRO A 345 5.63 15.34 -12.87
N PHE A 346 6.79 14.96 -13.41
CA PHE A 346 6.89 14.58 -14.82
C PHE A 346 6.08 13.31 -15.13
N ASN A 347 5.47 13.28 -16.30
CA ASN A 347 4.64 12.15 -16.74
C ASN A 347 5.43 11.02 -17.39
N SER A 348 6.65 11.29 -17.89
CA SER A 348 7.51 10.31 -18.53
C SER A 348 8.98 10.60 -18.28
N VAL A 349 9.81 9.55 -18.33
CA VAL A 349 11.28 9.65 -18.21
C VAL A 349 11.85 10.55 -19.29
N ARG A 350 11.32 10.46 -20.51
CA ARG A 350 11.71 11.31 -21.64
C ARG A 350 11.57 12.79 -21.31
N ARG A 351 10.45 13.20 -20.70
CA ARG A 351 10.22 14.60 -20.31
C ARG A 351 11.19 15.07 -19.24
N LEU A 352 11.52 14.20 -18.28
CA LEU A 352 12.51 14.50 -17.24
C LEU A 352 13.89 14.78 -17.86
N VAL A 353 14.34 13.92 -18.78
CA VAL A 353 15.64 14.09 -19.47
C VAL A 353 15.64 15.29 -20.41
N GLN A 354 14.54 15.52 -21.14
CA GLN A 354 14.41 16.71 -22.00
C GLN A 354 14.50 18.01 -21.22
N GLN A 355 13.94 18.04 -20.01
CA GLN A 355 14.00 19.22 -19.15
C GLN A 355 15.45 19.52 -18.70
N GLU A 356 16.21 18.48 -18.34
CA GLU A 356 17.60 18.69 -17.95
C GLU A 356 18.50 19.05 -19.15
N ASP A 357 18.32 18.42 -20.30
CA ASP A 357 19.04 18.83 -21.54
C ASP A 357 18.72 20.27 -21.92
N TYR A 358 17.46 20.67 -21.79
CA TYR A 358 17.04 22.06 -22.00
C TYR A 358 17.70 23.03 -21.00
N ALA A 359 17.69 22.70 -19.72
CA ALA A 359 18.32 23.49 -18.67
C ALA A 359 19.83 23.66 -18.89
N LEU A 360 20.55 22.58 -19.29
CA LEU A 360 21.96 22.65 -19.64
C LEU A 360 22.25 23.60 -20.81
N ARG A 361 21.41 23.57 -21.86
CA ARG A 361 21.55 24.50 -23.00
C ARG A 361 21.28 25.92 -22.56
N LEU A 362 20.22 26.13 -21.81
CA LEU A 362 19.82 27.46 -21.32
C LEU A 362 20.90 28.08 -20.41
N THR A 363 21.47 27.31 -19.47
CA THR A 363 22.58 27.79 -18.61
C THR A 363 23.81 28.18 -19.44
N ARG A 364 24.13 27.41 -20.47
CA ARG A 364 25.26 27.75 -21.35
C ARG A 364 25.00 28.97 -22.21
N ASP A 365 23.82 29.13 -22.77
CA ASP A 365 23.44 30.29 -23.59
C ASP A 365 23.58 31.60 -22.80
N HIS A 366 23.40 31.53 -21.49
CA HIS A 366 23.61 32.65 -20.57
C HIS A 366 25.02 32.73 -19.99
N GLY A 367 25.98 32.00 -20.53
CA GLY A 367 27.38 32.06 -20.11
C GLY A 367 27.67 31.57 -18.71
N LEU A 368 26.85 30.65 -18.17
CA LEU A 368 27.10 29.99 -16.91
C LEU A 368 28.11 28.85 -17.08
N PRO A 369 29.02 28.63 -16.11
CA PRO A 369 30.08 27.60 -16.19
C PRO A 369 29.48 26.20 -15.87
N SER A 370 28.58 25.74 -16.74
CA SER A 370 27.92 24.44 -16.63
C SER A 370 28.40 23.45 -17.70
N PRO A 371 28.26 22.11 -17.49
CA PRO A 371 28.74 21.11 -18.44
C PRO A 371 28.07 21.22 -19.81
N ALA A 372 28.85 21.07 -20.89
CA ALA A 372 28.33 21.04 -22.23
C ALA A 372 27.45 19.79 -22.47
N PRO A 373 26.20 19.92 -22.91
CA PRO A 373 25.39 18.75 -23.27
C PRO A 373 25.78 18.24 -24.66
N PHE A 374 26.04 16.92 -24.76
CA PHE A 374 26.17 16.22 -26.04
C PHE A 374 24.83 15.77 -26.58
N GLY A 375 23.83 15.61 -25.69
CA GLY A 375 22.49 15.15 -25.98
C GLY A 375 22.10 13.96 -25.14
N PHE A 376 20.95 13.37 -25.47
CA PHE A 376 20.51 12.17 -24.77
C PHE A 376 20.13 11.06 -25.75
N VAL A 377 20.33 9.81 -25.32
CA VAL A 377 19.98 8.61 -26.09
C VAL A 377 18.90 7.80 -25.40
N GLU A 378 18.08 7.13 -26.18
CA GLU A 378 17.04 6.22 -25.70
C GLU A 378 17.55 4.79 -25.72
N LEU A 379 17.43 4.09 -24.60
CA LEU A 379 17.74 2.69 -24.47
C LEU A 379 16.45 1.88 -24.58
N THR A 380 16.35 1.07 -25.62
CA THR A 380 15.25 0.14 -25.84
C THR A 380 15.65 -1.26 -25.38
N PRO A 381 14.72 -2.08 -24.86
CA PRO A 381 13.26 -1.93 -24.78
C PRO A 381 12.75 -1.24 -23.49
N GLU A 382 13.62 -0.94 -22.50
CA GLU A 382 13.23 -0.53 -21.15
C GLU A 382 12.74 0.92 -21.05
N ARG A 383 12.79 1.69 -22.15
CA ARG A 383 12.48 3.12 -22.17
C ARG A 383 13.30 3.89 -21.14
N GLU A 384 14.55 3.50 -20.98
CA GLU A 384 15.55 4.26 -20.24
C GLU A 384 16.19 5.29 -21.15
N TYR A 385 16.69 6.37 -20.57
CA TYR A 385 17.34 7.46 -21.30
C TYR A 385 18.66 7.77 -20.62
N LEU A 386 19.70 7.97 -21.42
CA LEU A 386 21.03 8.39 -20.96
C LEU A 386 21.30 9.80 -21.49
N LEU A 387 21.41 10.77 -20.58
CA LEU A 387 21.89 12.13 -20.87
C LEU A 387 23.41 12.12 -20.82
N VAL A 388 24.07 12.67 -21.84
CA VAL A 388 25.52 12.72 -21.95
C VAL A 388 25.98 14.16 -21.93
N THR A 389 26.94 14.44 -21.05
CA THR A 389 27.51 15.79 -20.87
C THR A 389 29.03 15.75 -20.80
N GLU A 390 29.66 16.89 -20.83
CA GLU A 390 31.05 17.08 -20.54
C GLU A 390 31.40 16.53 -19.16
N PHE A 391 32.58 15.93 -19.04
CA PHE A 391 33.14 15.47 -17.77
C PHE A 391 34.21 16.47 -17.30
N PHE A 392 33.99 17.09 -16.16
CA PHE A 392 34.97 17.99 -15.57
C PHE A 392 36.05 17.17 -14.84
N ALA A 393 37.21 16.99 -15.48
CA ALA A 393 38.34 16.32 -14.89
C ALA A 393 39.16 17.28 -14.02
N GLY A 394 39.77 16.74 -12.95
CA GLY A 394 40.66 17.54 -12.07
C GLY A 394 39.91 18.53 -11.16
N THR A 395 38.59 18.31 -10.93
CA THR A 395 37.81 19.15 -10.07
C THR A 395 37.73 18.58 -8.66
N VAL A 396 37.54 19.47 -7.67
CA VAL A 396 37.29 19.14 -6.25
C VAL A 396 35.97 19.75 -5.84
N GLU A 397 35.18 19.07 -5.00
CA GLU A 397 33.93 19.64 -4.45
C GLU A 397 34.26 20.87 -3.58
N LEU A 398 33.39 21.89 -3.61
CA LEU A 398 33.57 23.13 -2.84
C LEU A 398 33.75 22.86 -1.33
N GLY A 399 33.10 21.80 -0.81
CA GLY A 399 33.24 21.43 0.60
C GLY A 399 34.65 20.99 1.02
N GLU A 400 35.50 20.59 0.05
CA GLU A 400 36.87 20.13 0.25
C GLU A 400 37.92 21.03 -0.40
N ALA A 401 37.48 21.97 -1.26
CA ALA A 401 38.36 22.88 -1.99
C ALA A 401 38.85 24.05 -1.12
N GLU A 402 39.95 24.68 -1.53
CA GLU A 402 40.33 26.00 -1.04
C GLU A 402 39.42 27.05 -1.69
N VAL A 403 38.92 27.98 -0.89
CA VAL A 403 38.03 29.07 -1.30
C VAL A 403 38.72 30.41 -1.08
N ASP A 404 39.27 30.90 -2.16
CA ASP A 404 39.91 32.24 -2.22
C ASP A 404 38.91 33.32 -2.68
N GLU A 405 39.40 34.54 -2.90
CA GLU A 405 38.56 35.64 -3.36
C GLU A 405 37.98 35.40 -4.75
N GLN A 406 38.72 34.75 -5.64
CA GLN A 406 38.27 34.43 -7.00
C GLN A 406 37.09 33.42 -7.00
N VAL A 407 37.20 32.37 -6.17
CA VAL A 407 36.13 31.38 -6.03
C VAL A 407 34.86 32.00 -5.46
N ILE A 408 35.01 32.93 -4.48
CA ILE A 408 33.89 33.69 -3.91
C ILE A 408 33.23 34.55 -4.97
N ASP A 409 34.05 35.29 -5.73
CA ASP A 409 33.58 36.16 -6.80
C ASP A 409 32.85 35.41 -7.91
N ASP A 410 33.42 34.29 -8.38
CA ASP A 410 32.80 33.39 -9.34
C ASP A 410 31.44 32.88 -8.81
N GLY A 411 31.35 32.44 -7.54
CA GLY A 411 30.11 31.93 -6.96
C GLY A 411 29.00 32.99 -6.92
N LEU A 412 29.33 34.18 -6.48
CA LEU A 412 28.36 35.28 -6.44
C LEU A 412 27.99 35.75 -7.86
N GLY A 413 28.97 35.79 -8.77
CA GLY A 413 28.75 36.11 -10.17
C GLY A 413 27.83 35.07 -10.87
N ILE A 414 27.97 33.79 -10.54
CA ILE A 414 27.06 32.74 -11.04
C ILE A 414 25.62 33.04 -10.61
N ILE A 415 25.38 33.38 -9.33
CA ILE A 415 24.04 33.69 -8.84
C ILE A 415 23.50 34.97 -9.50
N ARG A 416 24.34 35.98 -9.70
CA ARG A 416 23.92 37.18 -10.40
C ARG A 416 23.51 36.91 -11.83
N LYS A 417 24.31 36.14 -12.58
CA LYS A 417 23.97 35.70 -13.94
C LYS A 417 22.67 34.87 -14.00
N LEU A 418 22.44 34.00 -13.02
CA LEU A 418 21.17 33.26 -12.92
C LEU A 418 19.98 34.22 -12.75
N TRP A 419 20.11 35.22 -11.89
CA TRP A 419 19.04 36.23 -11.69
C TRP A 419 18.78 37.05 -12.94
N ASP A 420 19.84 37.54 -13.59
CA ASP A 420 19.73 38.35 -14.81
C ASP A 420 19.13 37.53 -15.97
N ALA A 421 19.39 36.24 -16.02
CA ALA A 421 18.77 35.28 -16.96
C ALA A 421 17.32 34.91 -16.59
N GLY A 422 16.81 35.37 -15.45
CA GLY A 422 15.49 34.93 -14.94
C GLY A 422 15.45 33.48 -14.57
N LEU A 423 16.53 32.94 -14.01
CA LEU A 423 16.69 31.52 -13.62
C LEU A 423 16.89 31.37 -12.11
N ALA A 424 16.53 30.19 -11.58
CA ALA A 424 16.96 29.71 -10.26
C ALA A 424 17.48 28.28 -10.39
N HIS A 425 18.56 27.95 -9.67
CA HIS A 425 19.15 26.61 -9.67
C HIS A 425 18.40 25.65 -8.75
N ARG A 426 17.96 26.12 -7.60
CA ARG A 426 17.12 25.44 -6.61
C ARG A 426 17.77 24.28 -5.85
N ASP A 427 19.00 23.91 -6.16
CA ASP A 427 19.78 22.88 -5.46
C ASP A 427 21.23 23.27 -5.30
N ILE A 428 21.48 24.51 -4.86
CA ILE A 428 22.83 25.01 -4.54
C ILE A 428 23.31 24.33 -3.25
N LYS A 429 24.31 23.47 -3.39
CA LYS A 429 24.94 22.72 -2.29
C LYS A 429 26.40 22.38 -2.70
N PRO A 430 27.31 22.08 -1.75
CA PRO A 430 28.73 21.82 -2.03
C PRO A 430 28.97 20.77 -3.12
N ALA A 431 28.21 19.66 -3.13
CA ALA A 431 28.36 18.60 -4.15
C ALA A 431 28.00 19.05 -5.59
N ASN A 432 27.29 20.18 -5.76
CA ASN A 432 26.92 20.73 -7.06
C ASN A 432 27.83 21.89 -7.49
N LEU A 433 28.82 22.22 -6.68
CA LEU A 433 29.79 23.28 -6.86
C LEU A 433 31.20 22.66 -6.92
N LEU A 434 31.84 22.73 -8.07
CA LEU A 434 33.17 22.17 -8.28
C LEU A 434 34.18 23.29 -8.48
N VAL A 435 35.36 23.14 -7.90
CA VAL A 435 36.48 24.07 -8.09
C VAL A 435 37.52 23.40 -8.98
N ARG A 436 37.98 24.13 -10.02
CA ARG A 436 39.06 23.75 -10.90
C ARG A 436 39.91 24.96 -11.23
N ASP A 437 41.21 24.86 -10.99
CA ASP A 437 42.18 25.91 -11.29
C ASP A 437 41.79 27.29 -10.70
N GLY A 438 41.22 27.32 -9.48
CA GLY A 438 40.78 28.51 -8.79
C GLY A 438 39.41 29.09 -9.30
N HIS A 439 38.71 28.39 -10.20
CA HIS A 439 37.45 28.81 -10.75
C HIS A 439 36.29 27.89 -10.32
N LEU A 440 35.14 28.47 -10.04
CA LEU A 440 33.93 27.75 -9.64
C LEU A 440 33.11 27.30 -10.84
N LEU A 441 32.74 26.03 -10.85
CA LEU A 441 31.89 25.38 -11.87
C LEU A 441 30.58 24.92 -11.24
N LEU A 442 29.48 25.04 -11.98
CA LEU A 442 28.15 24.67 -11.54
C LEU A 442 27.70 23.39 -12.26
N ILE A 443 27.31 22.37 -11.49
CA ILE A 443 26.79 21.11 -12.03
C ILE A 443 25.39 20.79 -11.51
N ASP A 444 24.75 19.76 -12.07
CA ASP A 444 23.44 19.22 -11.67
C ASP A 444 22.27 20.22 -11.80
N VAL A 445 22.07 20.68 -13.02
CA VAL A 445 21.02 21.66 -13.37
C VAL A 445 19.61 21.04 -13.52
N ALA A 446 19.40 19.81 -13.04
CA ALA A 446 18.12 19.09 -13.18
C ALA A 446 16.92 19.84 -12.57
N PHE A 447 17.17 20.70 -11.58
CA PHE A 447 16.16 21.50 -10.88
C PHE A 447 16.07 22.94 -11.33
N VAL A 448 16.85 23.35 -12.35
CA VAL A 448 16.82 24.71 -12.87
C VAL A 448 15.44 25.06 -13.39
N GLU A 449 14.95 26.21 -12.95
CA GLU A 449 13.64 26.74 -13.31
C GLU A 449 13.78 28.09 -14.00
N ALA A 450 13.09 28.24 -15.14
CA ALA A 450 12.94 29.51 -15.81
C ALA A 450 11.74 30.29 -15.25
N ARG A 451 11.89 31.59 -15.03
CA ARG A 451 10.91 32.47 -14.38
C ARG A 451 10.45 31.94 -13.00
N PRO A 452 11.38 31.62 -12.09
CA PRO A 452 11.07 31.12 -10.77
C PRO A 452 10.34 32.19 -9.95
N SER A 453 9.72 31.76 -8.86
CA SER A 453 9.26 32.71 -7.85
C SER A 453 10.44 33.47 -7.22
N PRO A 454 10.30 34.75 -6.88
CA PRO A 454 11.41 35.57 -6.35
C PRO A 454 12.09 34.95 -5.13
N TRP A 455 11.35 34.27 -4.29
CA TRP A 455 11.93 33.63 -3.10
C TRP A 455 12.90 32.49 -3.46
N ARG A 456 12.75 31.83 -4.62
CA ARG A 456 13.65 30.78 -5.09
C ARG A 456 15.04 31.33 -5.41
N GLN A 457 15.08 32.46 -6.08
CA GLN A 457 16.33 33.16 -6.38
C GLN A 457 17.00 33.65 -5.07
N ALA A 458 16.21 34.16 -4.14
CA ALA A 458 16.69 34.58 -2.84
C ALA A 458 17.30 33.41 -2.02
N VAL A 459 16.67 32.23 -2.07
CA VAL A 459 17.21 31.00 -1.45
C VAL A 459 18.52 30.57 -2.09
N ASP A 460 18.64 30.63 -3.41
CA ASP A 460 19.88 30.26 -4.11
C ASP A 460 21.04 31.18 -3.71
N LEU A 461 20.80 32.50 -3.55
CA LEU A 461 21.80 33.44 -3.06
C LEU A 461 22.28 33.05 -1.65
N ALA A 462 21.36 32.87 -0.73
CA ALA A 462 21.75 32.53 0.65
C ALA A 462 22.45 31.15 0.72
N ASN A 463 22.02 30.18 -0.06
CA ASN A 463 22.67 28.86 -0.12
C ASN A 463 24.09 28.98 -0.70
N MET A 464 24.33 29.79 -1.73
CA MET A 464 25.67 30.04 -2.27
C MET A 464 26.56 30.67 -1.22
N MET A 465 26.09 31.76 -0.56
CA MET A 465 26.85 32.42 0.53
C MET A 465 27.20 31.44 1.65
N LEU A 466 26.26 30.59 2.06
CA LEU A 466 26.49 29.57 3.08
C LEU A 466 27.48 28.52 2.61
N CYS A 467 27.41 28.05 1.35
CA CYS A 467 28.38 27.10 0.79
C CYS A 467 29.80 27.69 0.79
N LEU A 468 29.97 28.91 0.33
CA LEU A 468 31.26 29.60 0.30
C LEU A 468 31.84 29.78 1.72
N ALA A 469 30.98 30.17 2.68
CA ALA A 469 31.36 30.36 4.08
C ALA A 469 31.70 29.03 4.83
N LEU A 470 31.49 27.86 4.24
CA LEU A 470 32.00 26.62 4.82
C LEU A 470 33.53 26.60 4.85
N ARG A 471 34.20 27.33 3.94
CA ARG A 471 35.65 27.35 3.78
C ARG A 471 36.27 28.76 3.85
N ALA A 472 35.44 29.82 3.77
CA ALA A 472 35.85 31.23 3.92
C ALA A 472 35.20 31.88 5.16
N SER A 473 35.57 33.11 5.48
CA SER A 473 34.90 33.82 6.55
C SER A 473 33.56 34.43 6.07
N PRO A 474 32.48 34.42 6.88
CA PRO A 474 31.23 35.06 6.54
C PRO A 474 31.37 36.56 6.20
N GLU A 475 32.27 37.24 6.87
CA GLU A 475 32.56 38.67 6.66
C GLU A 475 33.17 38.92 5.27
N GLN A 476 34.06 38.06 4.82
CA GLN A 476 34.65 38.11 3.47
C GLN A 476 33.62 37.89 2.41
N VAL A 477 32.81 36.79 2.54
CA VAL A 477 31.75 36.46 1.61
C VAL A 477 30.69 37.57 1.57
N TYR A 478 30.31 38.13 2.72
CA TYR A 478 29.33 39.23 2.80
C TYR A 478 29.87 40.48 2.11
N ARG A 479 31.15 40.85 2.34
CA ARG A 479 31.77 42.00 1.71
C ARG A 479 31.77 41.93 0.21
N GLN A 480 32.16 40.77 -0.33
CA GLN A 480 32.13 40.52 -1.80
C GLN A 480 30.71 40.46 -2.34
N ALA A 481 29.77 39.84 -1.63
CA ALA A 481 28.39 39.81 -2.03
C ALA A 481 27.77 41.20 -2.23
N ARG A 482 28.22 42.18 -1.48
CA ARG A 482 27.80 43.61 -1.61
C ARG A 482 28.18 44.25 -2.94
N HIS A 483 29.11 43.71 -3.69
CA HIS A 483 29.42 44.15 -5.05
C HIS A 483 28.39 43.71 -6.09
N TYR A 484 27.71 42.62 -5.83
CA TYR A 484 26.73 42.01 -6.75
C TYR A 484 25.29 42.23 -6.30
N PHE A 485 25.04 42.34 -5.00
CA PHE A 485 23.69 42.37 -4.41
C PHE A 485 23.54 43.51 -3.41
N SER A 486 22.35 44.10 -3.39
CA SER A 486 21.98 45.07 -2.37
C SER A 486 21.83 44.41 -0.99
N VAL A 487 21.91 45.20 0.09
CA VAL A 487 21.64 44.73 1.46
C VAL A 487 20.27 44.10 1.59
N GLN A 488 19.28 44.65 0.86
CA GLN A 488 17.92 44.18 0.89
C GLN A 488 17.83 42.75 0.26
N GLU A 489 18.44 42.55 -0.91
CA GLU A 489 18.46 41.22 -1.57
C GLU A 489 19.13 40.17 -0.72
N ILE A 490 20.27 40.49 -0.06
CA ILE A 490 20.95 39.59 0.87
C ILE A 490 20.05 39.30 2.08
N SER A 491 19.41 40.31 2.66
CA SER A 491 18.48 40.15 3.79
C SER A 491 17.28 39.25 3.41
N GLU A 492 16.69 39.44 2.22
CA GLU A 492 15.63 38.58 1.69
C GLU A 492 16.11 37.13 1.51
N GLY A 493 17.34 36.91 1.05
CA GLY A 493 17.98 35.61 0.95
C GLY A 493 18.01 34.89 2.31
N PHE A 494 18.52 35.49 3.33
CA PHE A 494 18.57 34.90 4.69
C PHE A 494 17.21 34.85 5.38
N ALA A 495 16.24 35.67 5.00
CA ALA A 495 14.85 35.54 5.44
C ALA A 495 14.19 34.27 4.83
N ALA A 496 14.52 33.96 3.57
CA ALA A 496 13.96 32.83 2.81
C ALA A 496 14.64 31.48 3.14
N ALA A 497 15.95 31.47 3.36
CA ALA A 497 16.78 30.27 3.56
C ALA A 497 16.70 29.76 5.01
N ARG A 498 15.52 29.30 5.44
CA ARG A 498 15.30 28.73 6.79
C ARG A 498 14.82 27.29 6.74
N GLY A 499 15.29 26.49 7.71
CA GLY A 499 14.82 25.12 7.94
C GLY A 499 15.04 24.23 6.72
N LEU A 500 13.94 23.81 6.10
CA LEU A 500 13.95 22.83 5.01
C LEU A 500 14.21 23.47 3.63
N ALA A 501 14.27 24.80 3.50
CA ALA A 501 14.69 25.46 2.27
C ALA A 501 16.19 25.22 1.96
N LEU A 502 16.98 24.88 3.00
CA LEU A 502 18.37 24.47 2.84
C LEU A 502 18.47 23.02 2.36
N PRO A 503 19.31 22.70 1.37
CA PRO A 503 19.59 21.32 0.94
C PRO A 503 20.10 20.45 2.11
N SER A 504 19.77 19.16 2.11
CA SER A 504 20.09 18.26 3.22
C SER A 504 21.61 18.15 3.48
N GLN A 505 22.41 18.08 2.42
CA GLN A 505 23.87 18.04 2.52
C GLN A 505 24.41 19.29 3.19
N LEU A 506 23.98 20.48 2.74
CA LEU A 506 24.41 21.74 3.33
C LEU A 506 24.03 21.82 4.83
N ARG A 507 22.81 21.41 5.18
CA ARG A 507 22.38 21.33 6.59
C ARG A 507 23.21 20.37 7.45
N HIS A 508 23.69 19.25 6.89
CA HIS A 508 24.58 18.34 7.59
C HIS A 508 25.93 19.01 7.84
N LEU A 509 26.57 19.55 6.80
CA LEU A 509 27.87 20.21 6.92
C LEU A 509 27.85 21.39 7.89
N LEU A 510 26.78 22.21 7.87
CA LEU A 510 26.61 23.30 8.82
C LEU A 510 26.50 22.81 10.27
N ARG A 511 25.85 21.68 10.51
CA ARG A 511 25.76 21.07 11.85
C ARG A 511 27.07 20.46 12.31
N ASP A 512 27.78 19.81 11.39
CA ASP A 512 29.05 19.13 11.69
C ASP A 512 30.15 20.12 12.03
N GLN A 513 30.10 21.36 11.50
CA GLN A 513 31.02 22.44 11.86
C GLN A 513 30.77 23.03 13.26
N GLY A 514 29.62 22.77 13.86
CA GLY A 514 29.26 23.33 15.18
C GLY A 514 29.09 24.88 15.22
N ARG A 515 29.06 25.53 14.04
CA ARG A 515 28.87 26.98 13.87
C ARG A 515 27.51 27.26 13.24
N ASP A 516 26.83 28.30 13.73
CA ASP A 516 25.61 28.80 13.10
C ASP A 516 25.95 29.93 12.11
N LEU A 517 26.45 29.52 10.91
CA LEU A 517 26.78 30.44 9.82
C LEU A 517 25.58 31.31 9.39
N HIS A 518 24.36 30.79 9.48
CA HIS A 518 23.17 31.57 9.19
C HIS A 518 23.02 32.76 10.19
N ALA A 519 23.19 32.51 11.48
CA ALA A 519 23.14 33.56 12.50
C ALA A 519 24.31 34.51 12.36
N GLU A 520 25.50 34.06 11.93
CA GLU A 520 26.67 34.90 11.67
C GLU A 520 26.38 35.89 10.54
N PHE A 521 25.84 35.44 9.40
CA PHE A 521 25.43 36.36 8.33
C PHE A 521 24.32 37.31 8.73
N VAL A 522 23.34 36.85 9.52
CA VAL A 522 22.25 37.72 10.02
C VAL A 522 22.81 38.85 10.91
N ARG A 523 23.89 38.59 11.67
CA ARG A 523 24.56 39.62 12.48
C ARG A 523 25.30 40.69 11.66
N LEU A 524 25.72 40.36 10.43
CA LEU A 524 26.34 41.28 9.49
C LEU A 524 25.34 42.20 8.79
N LEU A 525 24.06 41.91 8.87
CA LEU A 525 23.00 42.74 8.28
C LEU A 525 22.69 43.96 9.20
N PRO A 526 22.40 45.14 8.63
CA PRO A 526 22.05 46.34 9.41
C PRO A 526 20.78 46.18 10.25
N SER A 527 19.88 45.28 9.83
CA SER A 527 18.65 44.95 10.55
C SER A 527 18.31 43.49 10.38
N PRO A 528 17.69 42.82 11.35
CA PRO A 528 17.32 41.41 11.24
C PRO A 528 16.32 41.22 10.10
N PRO A 529 16.48 40.16 9.28
CA PRO A 529 15.62 39.91 8.15
C PRO A 529 14.17 39.63 8.60
N ARG A 530 13.21 40.24 7.93
CA ARG A 530 11.80 40.07 8.22
C ARG A 530 11.40 38.63 7.79
N PRO A 531 10.78 37.83 8.66
CA PRO A 531 10.42 36.45 8.29
C PRO A 531 9.37 36.45 7.18
N ILE A 532 9.63 35.65 6.13
CA ILE A 532 8.67 35.44 5.05
C ILE A 532 7.51 34.58 5.59
N ARG A 533 6.30 35.14 5.57
CA ARG A 533 5.09 34.43 5.96
C ARG A 533 4.67 33.48 4.81
N MET A 534 4.87 32.20 5.00
CA MET A 534 4.46 31.19 4.03
C MET A 534 3.08 30.67 4.35
N GLN A 535 2.15 30.69 3.38
CA GLN A 535 0.82 30.08 3.53
C GLN A 535 0.97 28.56 3.51
N ARG A 536 0.93 27.95 4.69
CA ARG A 536 1.15 26.51 4.87
C ARG A 536 -0.10 25.66 4.66
N TRP A 537 -1.29 26.25 4.59
CA TRP A 537 -2.56 25.55 4.54
C TRP A 537 -3.21 25.66 3.15
N SER A 538 -3.61 24.55 2.58
CA SER A 538 -4.45 24.47 1.39
C SER A 538 -5.56 23.43 1.63
N ALA A 539 -6.70 23.59 0.98
CA ALA A 539 -7.81 22.64 1.08
C ALA A 539 -7.35 21.20 0.74
N ARG A 540 -6.47 21.04 -0.25
CA ARG A 540 -5.88 19.76 -0.63
C ARG A 540 -5.04 19.14 0.50
N ARG A 541 -4.26 19.95 1.22
CA ARG A 541 -3.45 19.48 2.36
C ARG A 541 -4.33 19.07 3.54
N VAL A 542 -5.35 19.88 3.85
CA VAL A 542 -6.34 19.55 4.89
C VAL A 542 -7.07 18.27 4.54
N GLY A 543 -7.54 18.12 3.29
CA GLY A 543 -8.21 16.91 2.81
C GLY A 543 -7.31 15.67 2.89
N LEU A 544 -6.03 15.79 2.57
CA LEU A 544 -5.10 14.69 2.66
C LEU A 544 -4.81 14.26 4.11
N TRP A 545 -4.62 15.22 5.03
CA TRP A 545 -4.46 14.90 6.46
C TRP A 545 -5.74 14.30 7.04
N ALA A 546 -6.91 14.80 6.64
CA ALA A 546 -8.20 14.23 7.02
C ALA A 546 -8.35 12.79 6.50
N ALA A 547 -7.93 12.52 5.25
CA ALA A 547 -7.95 11.17 4.67
C ALA A 547 -6.99 10.22 5.42
N ILE A 548 -5.77 10.67 5.76
CA ILE A 548 -4.82 9.89 6.55
C ILE A 548 -5.39 9.58 7.93
N LEU A 549 -5.97 10.58 8.61
CA LEU A 549 -6.60 10.40 9.91
C LEU A 549 -7.78 9.44 9.83
N ALA A 550 -8.66 9.59 8.84
CA ALA A 550 -9.78 8.68 8.61
C ALA A 550 -9.30 7.23 8.38
N LEU A 551 -8.22 7.05 7.62
CA LEU A 551 -7.62 5.74 7.37
C LEU A 551 -7.03 5.12 8.65
N VAL A 552 -6.41 5.92 9.51
CA VAL A 552 -5.90 5.47 10.82
C VAL A 552 -7.05 5.10 11.74
N VAL A 553 -8.10 5.92 11.83
CA VAL A 553 -9.29 5.64 12.64
C VAL A 553 -9.98 4.36 12.15
N LEU A 554 -10.17 4.22 10.84
CA LEU A 554 -10.76 3.03 10.24
C LEU A 554 -9.93 1.78 10.54
N ALA A 555 -8.60 1.87 10.46
CA ALA A 555 -7.69 0.79 10.79
C ALA A 555 -7.77 0.38 12.26
N THR A 556 -7.87 1.34 13.18
CA THR A 556 -8.01 1.06 14.62
C THR A 556 -9.35 0.44 14.96
N VAL A 557 -10.45 0.95 14.38
CA VAL A 557 -11.79 0.39 14.56
C VAL A 557 -11.87 -1.03 14.02
N ASN A 558 -11.30 -1.27 12.82
CA ASN A 558 -11.30 -2.62 12.25
C ASN A 558 -10.44 -3.61 13.03
N SER A 559 -9.27 -3.20 13.51
CA SER A 559 -8.44 -4.07 14.37
C SER A 559 -9.13 -4.41 15.70
N SER A 560 -9.87 -3.46 16.28
CA SER A 560 -10.69 -3.72 17.46
C SER A 560 -11.83 -4.70 17.17
N TYR A 561 -12.47 -4.55 16.00
CA TYR A 561 -13.54 -5.44 15.56
C TYR A 561 -13.03 -6.87 15.30
N VAL A 562 -11.92 -7.02 14.56
CA VAL A 562 -11.28 -8.32 14.30
C VAL A 562 -10.86 -8.99 15.61
N LEU A 563 -10.24 -8.25 16.53
CA LEU A 563 -9.85 -8.78 17.84
C LEU A 563 -11.06 -9.16 18.72
N SER A 564 -12.22 -8.53 18.51
CA SER A 564 -13.44 -8.84 19.26
C SER A 564 -14.25 -9.99 18.64
N THR A 565 -14.12 -10.22 17.32
CA THR A 565 -14.84 -11.31 16.61
C THR A 565 -14.09 -12.63 16.63
N GLU A 566 -12.80 -12.66 16.94
CA GLU A 566 -12.06 -13.88 17.28
C GLU A 566 -12.34 -14.38 18.71
N LYS A 567 -13.52 -14.27 19.23
CA LYS A 567 -13.93 -15.27 20.20
C LYS A 567 -14.07 -16.56 19.39
N LEU A 568 -13.00 -17.36 19.39
CA LEU A 568 -13.12 -18.79 19.21
C LEU A 568 -14.38 -19.20 19.91
N VAL A 569 -15.42 -19.57 19.19
CA VAL A 569 -16.47 -20.41 19.71
C VAL A 569 -15.80 -21.76 19.86
N GLU A 570 -14.96 -21.88 20.91
CA GLU A 570 -14.80 -23.18 21.55
C GLU A 570 -16.22 -23.55 21.88
N THR A 571 -16.73 -24.57 21.20
CA THR A 571 -17.98 -25.24 21.59
C THR A 571 -17.91 -25.37 23.09
N PRO A 572 -18.75 -24.67 23.87
CA PRO A 572 -18.72 -24.86 25.30
C PRO A 572 -19.03 -26.33 25.50
N LEU A 573 -18.03 -27.08 25.91
CA LEU A 573 -18.23 -28.42 26.45
C LEU A 573 -19.24 -28.27 27.58
N GLY A 574 -20.53 -28.48 27.28
CA GLY A 574 -21.50 -28.76 28.33
C GLY A 574 -22.48 -27.68 28.73
N VAL A 575 -23.03 -26.86 27.85
CA VAL A 575 -24.40 -26.38 28.11
C VAL A 575 -25.36 -27.48 27.66
N LYS A 576 -25.51 -28.48 28.52
CA LYS A 576 -26.54 -29.49 28.39
C LYS A 576 -27.86 -28.84 28.74
N GLY A 577 -28.79 -28.78 27.76
CA GLY A 577 -30.15 -28.70 28.18
C GLY A 577 -30.99 -27.59 27.57
N ALA A 578 -31.71 -27.95 26.58
CA ALA A 578 -33.10 -27.65 26.29
C ALA A 578 -33.71 -28.90 25.68
N GLY A 579 -33.08 -30.06 25.90
CA GLY A 579 -33.61 -31.35 25.48
C GLY A 579 -34.95 -31.61 26.15
N CYS A 580 -35.88 -32.28 25.45
CA CYS A 580 -37.18 -32.64 26.04
C CYS A 580 -37.04 -33.52 27.28
N GLY A 581 -35.85 -34.04 27.56
CA GLY A 581 -35.48 -34.78 28.78
C GLY A 581 -34.84 -33.93 29.90
N ASP A 582 -34.48 -32.66 29.65
CA ASP A 582 -33.80 -31.78 30.61
C ASP A 582 -34.83 -30.98 31.43
N LEU A 583 -35.34 -31.59 32.45
CA LEU A 583 -36.49 -31.07 33.21
C LEU A 583 -36.25 -29.72 33.87
N GLN A 584 -35.03 -29.40 34.28
CA GLN A 584 -34.72 -28.16 35.02
C GLN A 584 -34.89 -26.90 34.16
N PRO A 585 -34.31 -26.79 32.96
CA PRO A 585 -34.58 -25.64 32.07
C PRO A 585 -36.06 -25.56 31.69
N LEU A 586 -36.70 -26.69 31.34
CA LEU A 586 -38.08 -26.72 30.95
C LEU A 586 -39.03 -26.27 32.09
N TRP A 587 -38.71 -26.63 33.32
CA TRP A 587 -39.47 -26.15 34.50
C TRP A 587 -39.37 -24.64 34.65
N LEU A 588 -38.18 -24.06 34.55
CA LEU A 588 -37.99 -22.61 34.59
C LEU A 588 -38.71 -21.91 33.45
N MET A 589 -38.65 -22.46 32.23
CA MET A 589 -39.38 -21.92 31.08
C MET A 589 -40.89 -21.99 31.29
N ALA A 590 -41.40 -23.08 31.82
CA ALA A 590 -42.83 -23.21 32.14
C ALA A 590 -43.28 -22.23 33.22
N GLN A 591 -42.46 -21.97 34.22
CA GLN A 591 -42.74 -20.96 35.26
C GLN A 591 -42.66 -19.54 34.71
N SER A 592 -41.79 -19.25 33.75
CA SER A 592 -41.67 -17.91 33.16
C SER A 592 -42.96 -17.48 32.41
N VAL A 593 -43.68 -18.45 31.85
CA VAL A 593 -44.94 -18.18 31.11
C VAL A 593 -46.02 -19.12 31.67
N PRO A 594 -46.63 -18.80 32.85
CA PRO A 594 -47.58 -19.68 33.51
C PRO A 594 -48.80 -20.04 32.70
N SER A 595 -49.25 -19.17 31.81
CA SER A 595 -50.39 -19.39 30.93
C SER A 595 -50.17 -20.36 29.77
N ALA A 596 -48.90 -20.67 29.44
CA ALA A 596 -48.56 -21.49 28.29
C ALA A 596 -48.89 -22.97 28.52
N SER A 597 -49.74 -23.57 27.72
CA SER A 597 -50.10 -24.99 27.81
C SER A 597 -49.01 -25.92 27.20
N LEU A 598 -48.10 -25.35 26.38
CA LEU A 598 -46.97 -26.05 25.77
C LEU A 598 -45.66 -25.32 26.10
N VAL A 599 -44.61 -26.10 26.31
CA VAL A 599 -43.24 -25.58 26.49
C VAL A 599 -42.37 -26.13 25.36
N PRO A 600 -41.64 -25.26 24.62
CA PRO A 600 -40.74 -25.71 23.57
C PRO A 600 -39.56 -26.47 24.18
N CYS A 601 -39.18 -27.57 23.53
CA CYS A 601 -38.01 -28.35 23.87
C CYS A 601 -37.33 -28.88 22.62
N VAL A 602 -36.07 -29.19 22.69
CA VAL A 602 -35.31 -29.73 21.58
C VAL A 602 -35.27 -31.26 21.68
N GLN A 603 -35.73 -31.97 20.67
CA GLN A 603 -35.72 -33.42 20.66
C GLN A 603 -34.35 -33.99 20.34
N LEU A 604 -33.84 -33.66 19.13
CA LEU A 604 -32.54 -34.01 18.66
C LEU A 604 -32.04 -32.93 17.73
N LEU A 605 -30.95 -32.26 18.08
CA LEU A 605 -30.40 -31.26 17.18
C LEU A 605 -29.67 -31.92 16.01
N PRO A 606 -29.91 -31.45 14.77
CA PRO A 606 -29.14 -31.90 13.61
C PRO A 606 -27.67 -31.60 13.79
N VAL A 607 -26.82 -32.32 13.06
CA VAL A 607 -25.37 -32.11 13.08
C VAL A 607 -25.02 -30.66 12.82
N GLY A 608 -24.16 -30.09 13.66
CA GLY A 608 -23.73 -28.69 13.57
C GLY A 608 -24.54 -27.72 14.42
N TRP A 609 -25.65 -28.12 15.00
CA TRP A 609 -26.41 -27.30 15.92
C TRP A 609 -26.07 -27.61 17.38
N SER A 610 -26.07 -26.57 18.20
CA SER A 610 -25.89 -26.68 19.66
C SER A 610 -26.73 -25.64 20.39
N VAL A 611 -27.14 -25.97 21.60
CA VAL A 611 -27.82 -25.01 22.48
C VAL A 611 -26.75 -24.11 23.11
N ALA A 612 -26.78 -22.81 22.79
CA ALA A 612 -25.85 -21.82 23.33
C ALA A 612 -26.29 -21.35 24.72
N GLU A 613 -27.59 -21.00 24.85
CA GLU A 613 -28.11 -20.40 26.07
C GLU A 613 -29.60 -20.64 26.20
N VAL A 614 -30.07 -20.81 27.43
CA VAL A 614 -31.48 -20.74 27.80
C VAL A 614 -31.66 -19.57 28.76
N ALA A 615 -32.18 -18.47 28.25
CA ALA A 615 -32.50 -17.29 29.06
C ALA A 615 -33.95 -17.31 29.49
N VAL A 616 -34.21 -17.16 30.80
CA VAL A 616 -35.55 -17.17 31.38
C VAL A 616 -35.78 -15.87 32.11
N ASN A 617 -36.81 -15.14 31.70
CA ASN A 617 -37.27 -13.93 32.36
C ASN A 617 -38.81 -14.00 32.62
N ASN A 618 -39.33 -13.17 33.49
CA ASN A 618 -40.75 -13.17 33.75
C ASN A 618 -41.55 -12.82 32.49
N GLY A 619 -42.46 -13.69 32.10
CA GLY A 619 -43.27 -13.56 30.88
C GLY A 619 -42.62 -14.00 29.58
N ARG A 620 -41.33 -14.42 29.62
CA ARG A 620 -40.56 -14.75 28.42
C ARG A 620 -39.45 -15.75 28.70
N SER A 621 -39.26 -16.70 27.80
CA SER A 621 -38.04 -17.54 27.77
C SER A 621 -37.52 -17.70 26.35
N VAL A 622 -36.23 -17.80 26.21
CA VAL A 622 -35.53 -17.88 24.91
C VAL A 622 -34.50 -19.00 24.94
N ILE A 623 -34.61 -19.92 24.00
CA ILE A 623 -33.55 -20.88 23.69
C ILE A 623 -32.78 -20.28 22.50
N THR A 624 -31.49 -20.07 22.67
CA THR A 624 -30.59 -19.64 21.62
C THR A 624 -29.82 -20.83 21.09
N LEU A 625 -29.88 -21.05 19.77
CA LEU A 625 -29.19 -22.15 19.11
C LEU A 625 -28.07 -21.57 18.23
N ASP A 626 -26.86 -22.08 18.41
CA ASP A 626 -25.71 -21.83 17.56
C ASP A 626 -25.63 -22.89 16.47
N HIS A 627 -25.07 -22.51 15.33
CA HIS A 627 -24.79 -23.44 14.27
C HIS A 627 -23.35 -23.29 13.81
N ASP A 628 -22.67 -24.39 13.63
CA ASP A 628 -21.25 -24.46 13.27
C ASP A 628 -20.90 -23.75 11.93
N ARG A 629 -21.89 -23.47 11.09
CA ARG A 629 -21.76 -22.83 9.77
C ARG A 629 -22.47 -21.50 9.62
N ALA A 630 -23.56 -21.29 10.39
CA ALA A 630 -24.33 -20.05 10.36
C ALA A 630 -23.92 -19.09 11.49
N GLY A 631 -23.04 -19.54 12.40
CA GLY A 631 -22.52 -18.73 13.49
C GLY A 631 -23.36 -18.74 14.77
N PRO A 632 -23.01 -17.88 15.73
CA PRO A 632 -23.70 -17.77 17.00
C PRO A 632 -25.10 -17.20 16.83
N ALA A 633 -26.03 -17.62 17.70
CA ALA A 633 -27.45 -17.24 17.69
C ALA A 633 -28.11 -17.41 16.31
N ALA A 634 -27.76 -18.50 15.61
CA ALA A 634 -28.30 -18.82 14.29
C ALA A 634 -29.84 -18.96 14.29
N MET A 635 -30.38 -19.45 15.41
CA MET A 635 -31.83 -19.54 15.63
C MET A 635 -32.16 -19.20 17.07
N ARG A 636 -33.26 -18.49 17.27
CA ARG A 636 -33.82 -18.21 18.59
C ARG A 636 -35.22 -18.74 18.64
N VAL A 637 -35.53 -19.51 19.67
CA VAL A 637 -36.84 -20.07 20.00
C VAL A 637 -37.33 -19.35 21.22
N GLU A 638 -38.36 -18.53 21.08
CA GLU A 638 -38.87 -17.66 22.13
C GLU A 638 -40.29 -18.08 22.53
N LEU A 639 -40.51 -18.38 23.80
CA LEU A 639 -41.81 -18.62 24.39
C LEU A 639 -42.30 -17.35 25.07
N THR A 640 -43.53 -16.94 24.75
CA THR A 640 -44.21 -15.81 25.35
C THR A 640 -45.67 -16.14 25.65
N ALA A 641 -46.35 -15.31 26.43
CA ALA A 641 -47.81 -15.41 26.60
C ALA A 641 -48.54 -15.12 25.27
N ALA A 642 -49.69 -15.73 25.05
CA ALA A 642 -50.46 -15.59 23.82
C ALA A 642 -50.82 -14.13 23.46
N ALA A 643 -50.98 -13.27 24.45
CA ALA A 643 -51.25 -11.84 24.27
C ALA A 643 -50.05 -11.04 23.77
N ALA A 644 -48.82 -11.50 24.04
CA ALA A 644 -47.58 -10.87 23.62
C ALA A 644 -47.10 -11.34 22.22
N CYS A 645 -47.84 -12.21 21.56
CA CYS A 645 -47.51 -12.77 20.27
C CYS A 645 -47.96 -11.85 19.12
N ASP A 646 -47.01 -11.16 18.49
CA ASP A 646 -47.31 -10.31 17.31
C ASP A 646 -47.34 -11.16 16.03
N LEU A 647 -48.53 -11.40 15.53
CA LEU A 647 -48.82 -12.12 14.29
C LEU A 647 -49.51 -11.22 13.23
N THR A 648 -49.52 -9.90 13.39
CA THR A 648 -50.25 -8.96 12.52
C THR A 648 -49.82 -9.04 11.04
N ARG A 649 -48.61 -9.48 10.75
CA ARG A 649 -48.08 -9.67 9.38
C ARG A 649 -47.71 -11.12 9.07
N ALA A 650 -48.14 -12.07 9.88
CA ALA A 650 -47.86 -13.49 9.69
C ALA A 650 -48.95 -14.18 8.89
N ARG A 651 -48.59 -15.12 8.04
CA ARG A 651 -49.55 -15.93 7.27
C ARG A 651 -49.72 -17.29 7.92
N GLU A 652 -50.94 -17.65 8.23
CA GLU A 652 -51.31 -18.98 8.74
C GLU A 652 -51.06 -20.04 7.65
N VAL A 653 -50.44 -21.15 8.04
CA VAL A 653 -50.15 -22.29 7.18
C VAL A 653 -50.76 -23.54 7.82
N SER A 654 -51.32 -24.43 7.00
CA SER A 654 -51.90 -25.69 7.49
C SER A 654 -50.87 -26.44 8.32
N SER A 655 -51.19 -26.78 9.57
CA SER A 655 -50.37 -27.53 10.49
C SER A 655 -50.90 -28.95 10.62
N GLU A 656 -50.02 -29.94 10.50
CA GLU A 656 -50.36 -31.33 10.84
C GLU A 656 -50.50 -31.54 12.33
N GLN A 657 -49.96 -30.63 13.16
CA GLN A 657 -50.10 -30.66 14.61
C GLN A 657 -51.44 -30.04 15.04
N ARG A 658 -52.34 -30.86 15.51
CA ARG A 658 -53.69 -30.44 15.96
C ARG A 658 -53.71 -29.48 17.17
N VAL A 659 -52.59 -29.32 17.87
CA VAL A 659 -52.52 -28.60 19.16
C VAL A 659 -52.05 -27.15 19.03
N ALA A 660 -51.32 -26.80 17.95
CA ALA A 660 -50.79 -25.46 17.73
C ALA A 660 -51.04 -24.98 16.29
N ARG A 661 -51.47 -23.72 16.13
CA ARG A 661 -51.59 -23.07 14.80
C ARG A 661 -50.25 -22.55 14.37
N ARG A 662 -49.82 -22.89 13.15
CA ARG A 662 -48.50 -22.51 12.60
C ARG A 662 -48.65 -21.28 11.69
N TYR A 663 -47.74 -20.35 11.85
CA TYR A 663 -47.63 -19.11 11.06
C TYR A 663 -46.21 -18.99 10.49
N VAL A 664 -46.11 -18.40 9.29
CA VAL A 664 -44.87 -17.96 8.67
C VAL A 664 -44.81 -16.43 8.80
N LEU A 665 -43.74 -15.91 9.38
CA LEU A 665 -43.52 -14.48 9.57
C LEU A 665 -43.33 -13.76 8.22
N ALA A 666 -43.64 -12.49 8.13
CA ALA A 666 -43.68 -11.73 6.87
C ALA A 666 -42.30 -11.64 6.16
N ASP A 667 -41.23 -11.60 6.93
CA ASP A 667 -39.85 -11.56 6.46
C ASP A 667 -39.32 -12.91 6.00
N ARG A 668 -40.14 -13.97 6.12
CA ARG A 668 -39.76 -15.37 5.92
C ARG A 668 -38.56 -15.84 6.76
N ALA A 669 -38.05 -15.01 7.67
CA ALA A 669 -36.94 -15.30 8.56
C ALA A 669 -37.39 -15.97 9.86
N GLY A 670 -38.63 -16.44 9.95
CA GLY A 670 -39.10 -17.11 11.15
C GLY A 670 -40.48 -17.76 11.00
N ARG A 671 -40.81 -18.50 12.02
CA ARG A 671 -42.09 -19.20 12.20
C ARG A 671 -42.68 -18.86 13.58
N ALA A 672 -44.00 -18.96 13.72
CA ALA A 672 -44.63 -18.89 15.00
C ALA A 672 -45.64 -19.99 15.17
N TYR A 673 -45.80 -20.44 16.40
CA TYR A 673 -46.76 -21.45 16.82
C TYR A 673 -47.62 -20.86 17.93
N LYS A 674 -48.92 -20.67 17.66
CA LYS A 674 -49.86 -20.16 18.64
C LYS A 674 -50.70 -21.31 19.20
N PHE A 675 -50.78 -21.40 20.50
CA PHE A 675 -51.53 -22.43 21.22
C PHE A 675 -52.21 -21.82 22.46
N PRO A 676 -53.08 -22.57 23.17
CA PRO A 676 -53.74 -22.03 24.34
C PRO A 676 -52.78 -21.47 25.38
N GLY A 677 -52.96 -20.21 25.73
CA GLY A 677 -52.16 -19.50 26.74
C GLY A 677 -50.75 -19.09 26.33
N GLY A 678 -50.23 -19.53 25.17
CA GLY A 678 -48.84 -19.27 24.77
C GLY A 678 -48.59 -19.13 23.29
N CYS A 679 -47.43 -18.62 22.96
CA CYS A 679 -46.91 -18.49 21.62
C CYS A 679 -45.41 -18.79 21.61
N VAL A 680 -44.96 -19.61 20.66
CA VAL A 680 -43.53 -19.84 20.40
C VAL A 680 -43.19 -19.19 19.07
N THR A 681 -42.17 -18.34 19.07
CA THR A 681 -41.63 -17.72 17.85
C THR A 681 -40.23 -18.21 17.59
N GLU A 682 -40.00 -18.77 16.44
CA GLU A 682 -38.70 -19.18 15.95
C GLU A 682 -38.16 -18.10 14.99
N ARG A 683 -37.04 -17.49 15.30
CA ARG A 683 -36.40 -16.48 14.45
C ARG A 683 -35.03 -16.94 14.03
N PHE A 684 -34.73 -16.77 12.74
CA PHE A 684 -33.46 -17.13 12.14
C PHE A 684 -32.59 -15.88 11.98
N SER A 685 -31.28 -16.00 12.21
CA SER A 685 -30.36 -14.85 12.24
C SER A 685 -30.14 -14.18 10.88
N ALA A 686 -30.38 -14.90 9.78
CA ALA A 686 -30.21 -14.36 8.44
C ALA A 686 -31.27 -14.92 7.47
N ALA A 687 -31.82 -14.05 6.62
CA ALA A 687 -32.78 -14.40 5.57
C ALA A 687 -32.11 -14.99 4.30
N VAL A 688 -30.90 -15.53 4.40
CA VAL A 688 -30.16 -16.13 3.28
C VAL A 688 -30.74 -17.54 3.00
N PRO A 689 -31.00 -17.91 1.73
CA PRO A 689 -31.64 -19.19 1.39
C PRO A 689 -30.96 -20.45 1.97
N SER A 690 -29.65 -20.41 2.15
CA SER A 690 -28.88 -21.50 2.78
C SER A 690 -29.18 -21.63 4.26
N VAL A 691 -29.19 -20.52 5.01
CA VAL A 691 -29.50 -20.50 6.44
C VAL A 691 -30.94 -20.86 6.69
N LEU A 692 -31.86 -20.43 5.83
CA LEU A 692 -33.27 -20.80 5.94
C LEU A 692 -33.49 -22.32 5.83
N ARG A 693 -32.81 -23.01 4.93
CA ARG A 693 -32.90 -24.49 4.82
C ARG A 693 -32.37 -25.20 6.08
N MET A 694 -31.24 -24.74 6.61
CA MET A 694 -30.67 -25.28 7.86
C MET A 694 -31.61 -25.07 9.04
N SER A 695 -32.18 -23.86 9.14
CA SER A 695 -33.12 -23.49 10.18
C SER A 695 -34.43 -24.23 10.03
N ASP A 696 -34.88 -24.53 8.82
CA ASP A 696 -36.03 -25.40 8.57
C ASP A 696 -35.81 -26.79 9.15
N THR A 697 -34.63 -27.39 8.95
CA THR A 697 -34.28 -28.69 9.52
C THR A 697 -34.22 -28.63 11.04
N ALA A 698 -33.60 -27.60 11.62
CA ALA A 698 -33.55 -27.43 13.08
C ALA A 698 -34.96 -27.18 13.68
N SER A 699 -35.79 -26.42 12.97
CA SER A 699 -37.18 -26.14 13.39
C SER A 699 -38.05 -27.41 13.47
N THR A 700 -37.75 -28.44 12.68
CA THR A 700 -38.49 -29.72 12.77
C THR A 700 -38.13 -30.50 14.03
N GLU A 701 -36.99 -30.25 14.63
CA GLU A 701 -36.51 -30.89 15.85
C GLU A 701 -36.88 -30.10 17.13
N VAL A 702 -37.47 -28.90 17.00
CA VAL A 702 -38.06 -28.18 18.10
C VAL A 702 -39.47 -28.75 18.33
N GLY A 703 -39.56 -29.58 19.33
CA GLY A 703 -40.82 -30.17 19.77
C GLY A 703 -41.46 -29.38 20.89
N PHE A 704 -42.63 -29.87 21.33
CA PHE A 704 -43.39 -29.28 22.43
C PHE A 704 -43.71 -30.36 23.46
N ILE A 705 -43.48 -30.06 24.71
CA ILE A 705 -44.01 -30.85 25.81
C ILE A 705 -45.23 -30.16 26.38
N THR A 706 -46.29 -30.90 26.67
CA THR A 706 -47.44 -30.30 27.35
C THR A 706 -47.11 -30.01 28.79
N ARG A 707 -47.65 -28.90 29.31
CA ARG A 707 -47.44 -28.50 30.71
C ARG A 707 -47.78 -29.64 31.67
N ALA A 708 -48.89 -30.36 31.44
CA ALA A 708 -49.30 -31.50 32.23
C ALA A 708 -48.32 -32.67 32.18
N ALA A 709 -47.76 -32.98 31.01
CA ALA A 709 -46.73 -34.03 30.86
C ALA A 709 -45.43 -33.65 31.56
N LEU A 710 -45.05 -32.35 31.47
CA LEU A 710 -43.91 -31.82 32.18
C LEU A 710 -44.07 -31.89 33.70
N ALA A 711 -45.24 -31.52 34.22
CA ALA A 711 -45.57 -31.62 35.62
C ALA A 711 -45.44 -33.06 36.14
N GLN A 712 -45.98 -34.04 35.44
CA GLN A 712 -45.86 -35.48 35.78
C GLN A 712 -44.42 -35.97 35.68
N ALA A 713 -43.64 -35.50 34.73
CA ALA A 713 -42.24 -35.87 34.62
C ALA A 713 -41.38 -35.29 35.74
N LEU A 714 -41.65 -34.05 36.15
CA LEU A 714 -41.01 -33.37 37.28
C LEU A 714 -41.30 -34.09 38.59
N GLU A 715 -42.56 -34.38 38.84
CA GLU A 715 -43.01 -35.09 40.06
C GLU A 715 -42.31 -36.45 40.21
N ARG A 716 -42.29 -37.24 39.14
CA ARG A 716 -41.61 -38.55 39.10
C ARG A 716 -40.10 -38.50 39.32
N ARG A 717 -39.41 -37.51 38.75
CA ARG A 717 -37.95 -37.39 38.83
C ARG A 717 -37.44 -36.68 40.05
N SER A 718 -38.28 -35.86 40.68
CA SER A 718 -37.89 -35.11 41.88
C SER A 718 -38.43 -35.69 43.18
N ASP A 719 -39.05 -36.88 43.15
CA ASP A 719 -39.74 -37.48 44.30
C ASP A 719 -40.74 -36.47 44.95
N GLY A 720 -41.48 -35.75 44.13
CA GLY A 720 -42.44 -34.79 44.55
C GLY A 720 -41.91 -33.43 45.06
N ARG A 721 -40.59 -33.19 44.95
CA ARG A 721 -39.96 -31.94 45.42
C ARG A 721 -40.19 -30.75 44.48
N LEU A 722 -40.31 -31.02 43.20
CA LEU A 722 -40.56 -29.98 42.18
C LEU A 722 -42.02 -30.12 41.72
N GLN A 723 -42.78 -29.09 41.92
CA GLN A 723 -44.18 -29.01 41.48
C GLN A 723 -44.33 -27.94 40.43
N LEU A 724 -45.17 -28.17 39.45
CA LEU A 724 -45.54 -27.22 38.41
C LEU A 724 -47.05 -27.17 38.38
N ASP A 725 -47.59 -25.98 38.52
CA ASP A 725 -49.05 -25.76 38.39
C ASP A 725 -49.48 -26.21 36.98
N PRO A 726 -50.49 -27.05 36.86
CA PRO A 726 -50.95 -27.64 35.61
C PRO A 726 -51.45 -26.68 34.56
#